data_340ad1239e2e2b23c35ab6d3d2164ee3
#
_entry.id   340ad1239e2e2b23c35ab6d3d2164ee3
#
_cell.length_a   1.000
_cell.length_b   1.000
_cell.length_c   1.000
_cell.angle_alpha   90.00
_cell.angle_beta   90.00
_cell.angle_gamma   90.00
#
_symmetry.space_group_name_H-M   'P 1'
#
loop_
_entity.id
_entity.type
_entity.pdbx_description
1 polymer ?
#
loop_
_entity_poly.entity_id
_entity_poly.type
_entity_poly.pdbx_seq_one_letter_code
_entity_poly.pdbx_strand_id
1 'polypeptide(L)'
;MKRFVLFIGLLYIGASISAQNSGRITGKIVDQETKDPVPQANVRILQQQDSLYINGVASDQEGDFAISLPFGNYIIHITYVGHHDYFRNVIISNTNRTANLGTVELGTDNILLDAAVVTAKAAEIVVKGDTVEYNADSYKVTESAILEDLLKKMPGIEVDSEGKITVNGREIKKIMVDGEEFFSTDPKVASKNLPAKMVEKLQVLDRRTDLAQMTGFDDGEEETIINLMVRPGMKEGLFGNAFVGYGTKDRYEGNAMVNYMKDKNQYTALGGFNNTNNAGFSDLASSMFGSGGGGGRRMFSGGQSGITTSGNAGFNFSRQFTEKLKLGGNLRYGDTNNNTLSKTHTQNILSSGNTIEEENNSSSNVSQNFNMDLRLEWTPDTLTRIIFNPEGSVYNNRRTELSDFLTTTETREDSINYGDSKYNSEGDGKNLSARLDVSRTLGKKGRILSVQVRGGISDSENAGTNLSNTFYNGTKPDDLIDQRFINSNDSKNWRGYLSYVEPLGDNNAIQVAYQYRQNISESDKDTRIKDESGNYTVLDEQYSKRLENNFTNQEIELNFQSVRQQYDYTIGFSVQPSSSQSKTFVGENKISDFTRNVVNYAPMAQFNYRWTRQHNLRLRYFGNTEQPSVTQLSPVVDVSNPLNITY
;
A
#
# COMPACT_ATOMS: atom_id res chain seq x y z
N MET A 1 -20.00 -16.63 -24.20
CA MET A 1 -19.15 -16.74 -25.39
C MET A 1 -19.40 -15.67 -26.46
N LYS A 2 -20.65 -15.35 -26.88
CA LYS A 2 -20.90 -14.32 -27.92
C LYS A 2 -20.50 -12.88 -27.58
N ARG A 3 -20.43 -12.49 -26.31
CA ARG A 3 -20.00 -11.13 -25.89
C ARG A 3 -18.48 -10.98 -25.75
N PHE A 4 -17.75 -12.08 -25.61
CA PHE A 4 -16.29 -12.07 -25.52
C PHE A 4 -15.61 -11.96 -26.90
N VAL A 5 -16.23 -12.53 -27.91
CA VAL A 5 -15.78 -12.44 -29.32
C VAL A 5 -15.96 -11.04 -29.88
N LEU A 6 -16.97 -10.28 -29.39
CA LEU A 6 -17.19 -8.88 -29.80
C LEU A 6 -16.12 -7.92 -29.23
N PHE A 7 -15.60 -8.24 -28.04
CA PHE A 7 -14.56 -7.43 -27.40
C PHE A 7 -13.18 -7.62 -28.07
N ILE A 8 -12.86 -8.83 -28.50
CA ILE A 8 -11.64 -9.13 -29.28
C ILE A 8 -11.73 -8.52 -30.69
N GLY A 9 -12.92 -8.51 -31.30
CA GLY A 9 -13.15 -7.86 -32.60
C GLY A 9 -12.98 -6.33 -32.55
N LEU A 10 -13.37 -5.67 -31.44
CA LEU A 10 -13.15 -4.24 -31.24
C LEU A 10 -11.69 -3.86 -30.99
N LEU A 11 -10.90 -4.73 -30.35
CA LEU A 11 -9.47 -4.52 -30.16
C LEU A 11 -8.69 -4.61 -31.49
N TYR A 12 -9.13 -5.44 -32.44
CA TYR A 12 -8.47 -5.59 -33.74
C TYR A 12 -8.78 -4.44 -34.71
N ILE A 13 -9.93 -3.77 -34.56
CA ILE A 13 -10.30 -2.61 -35.39
C ILE A 13 -9.60 -1.32 -34.91
N GLY A 14 -9.25 -1.22 -33.58
CA GLY A 14 -8.51 -0.09 -33.03
C GLY A 14 -7.04 -0.01 -33.46
N ALA A 15 -6.42 -1.13 -33.83
CA ALA A 15 -5.01 -1.21 -34.25
C ALA A 15 -4.76 -0.80 -35.71
N SER A 16 -5.82 -0.65 -36.53
CA SER A 16 -5.65 -0.43 -37.96
C SER A 16 -5.72 1.04 -38.42
N ILE A 17 -5.98 2.01 -37.51
CA ILE A 17 -6.19 3.42 -37.88
C ILE A 17 -4.96 4.30 -37.70
N SER A 18 -3.90 3.84 -37.02
CA SER A 18 -2.70 4.64 -36.76
C SER A 18 -1.66 4.66 -37.90
N ALA A 19 -1.87 3.96 -39.00
CA ALA A 19 -0.87 3.80 -40.07
C ALA A 19 -0.88 4.89 -41.15
N GLN A 20 -1.75 5.91 -41.09
CA GLN A 20 -1.92 6.85 -42.20
C GLN A 20 -1.10 8.14 -42.13
N ASN A 21 -0.47 8.48 -41.02
CA ASN A 21 0.24 9.77 -40.86
C ASN A 21 1.72 9.60 -40.46
N SER A 22 2.42 8.62 -40.98
CA SER A 22 3.84 8.42 -40.77
C SER A 22 4.64 8.61 -42.05
N GLY A 23 5.82 9.17 -41.90
CA GLY A 23 6.85 9.22 -42.94
C GLY A 23 8.11 8.51 -42.47
N ARG A 24 9.11 8.46 -43.34
CA ARG A 24 10.36 7.73 -43.11
C ARG A 24 11.56 8.62 -43.37
N ILE A 25 12.55 8.56 -42.49
CA ILE A 25 13.86 9.17 -42.69
C ILE A 25 14.86 8.07 -43.00
N THR A 26 15.69 8.26 -44.00
CA THR A 26 16.74 7.31 -44.40
C THR A 26 18.03 8.07 -44.67
N GLY A 27 19.16 7.39 -44.54
CA GLY A 27 20.46 7.92 -44.88
C GLY A 27 21.55 6.89 -44.69
N LYS A 28 22.75 7.20 -45.21
CA LYS A 28 23.96 6.40 -45.06
C LYS A 28 25.03 7.20 -44.34
N ILE A 29 25.63 6.62 -43.32
CA ILE A 29 26.68 7.26 -42.52
C ILE A 29 28.03 6.70 -42.94
N VAL A 30 28.96 7.58 -43.27
CA VAL A 30 30.33 7.22 -43.63
C VAL A 30 31.31 8.11 -42.86
N ASP A 31 32.51 7.61 -42.67
CA ASP A 31 33.63 8.41 -42.20
C ASP A 31 34.05 9.43 -43.26
N GLN A 32 34.35 10.66 -42.86
CA GLN A 32 34.67 11.75 -43.78
C GLN A 32 36.01 11.53 -44.50
N GLU A 33 37.02 10.94 -43.86
CA GLU A 33 38.38 10.76 -44.38
C GLU A 33 38.51 9.45 -45.16
N THR A 34 38.04 8.33 -44.59
CA THR A 34 38.22 7.00 -45.18
C THR A 34 37.11 6.63 -46.16
N LYS A 35 35.94 7.28 -46.07
CA LYS A 35 34.70 6.97 -46.81
C LYS A 35 34.15 5.59 -46.51
N ASP A 36 34.66 4.93 -45.48
CA ASP A 36 34.14 3.64 -45.00
C ASP A 36 32.78 3.82 -44.30
N PRO A 37 31.89 2.82 -44.37
CA PRO A 37 30.62 2.87 -43.63
C PRO A 37 30.88 2.88 -42.13
N VAL A 38 30.11 3.66 -41.40
CA VAL A 38 30.16 3.73 -39.93
C VAL A 38 29.01 2.91 -39.33
N PRO A 39 29.27 1.65 -38.91
CA PRO A 39 28.25 0.81 -38.28
C PRO A 39 28.00 1.24 -36.85
N GLN A 40 26.77 1.00 -36.36
CA GLN A 40 26.34 1.27 -34.99
C GLN A 40 26.46 2.75 -34.57
N ALA A 41 26.48 3.68 -35.50
CA ALA A 41 26.32 5.09 -35.19
C ALA A 41 24.91 5.34 -34.62
N ASN A 42 24.85 6.10 -33.55
CA ASN A 42 23.59 6.36 -32.86
C ASN A 42 22.85 7.54 -33.52
N VAL A 43 21.74 7.25 -34.18
CA VAL A 43 20.88 8.24 -34.83
C VAL A 43 19.71 8.55 -33.91
N ARG A 44 19.70 9.73 -33.34
CA ARG A 44 18.64 10.21 -32.41
C ARG A 44 17.77 11.23 -33.14
N ILE A 45 16.48 11.12 -32.91
CA ILE A 45 15.49 12.07 -33.42
C ILE A 45 14.98 12.91 -32.25
N LEU A 46 15.15 14.21 -32.37
CA LEU A 46 14.72 15.18 -31.36
C LEU A 46 13.62 16.06 -31.96
N GLN A 47 12.73 16.52 -31.12
CA GLN A 47 11.69 17.49 -31.48
C GLN A 47 12.33 18.86 -31.68
N GLN A 48 11.96 19.60 -32.74
CA GLN A 48 12.61 20.86 -33.08
C GLN A 48 12.35 21.99 -32.07
N GLN A 49 11.20 21.95 -31.34
CA GLN A 49 10.81 23.04 -30.45
C GLN A 49 11.58 23.06 -29.12
N ASP A 50 11.88 21.89 -28.57
CA ASP A 50 12.39 21.72 -27.19
C ASP A 50 13.55 20.73 -27.10
N SER A 51 14.02 20.20 -28.24
CA SER A 51 15.07 19.18 -28.34
C SER A 51 14.80 17.90 -27.55
N LEU A 52 13.52 17.59 -27.26
CA LEU A 52 13.13 16.35 -26.61
C LEU A 52 13.38 15.14 -27.51
N TYR A 53 13.90 14.08 -26.91
CA TYR A 53 14.12 12.81 -27.60
C TYR A 53 12.79 12.14 -27.97
N ILE A 54 12.61 11.79 -29.22
CA ILE A 54 11.40 11.14 -29.75
C ILE A 54 11.65 9.68 -30.07
N ASN A 55 12.73 9.38 -30.79
CA ASN A 55 13.04 8.04 -31.25
C ASN A 55 14.53 7.96 -31.65
N GLY A 56 15.03 6.73 -31.89
CA GLY A 56 16.39 6.54 -32.38
C GLY A 56 16.61 5.16 -32.97
N VAL A 57 17.66 5.04 -33.78
CA VAL A 57 18.11 3.80 -34.41
C VAL A 57 19.62 3.82 -34.53
N ALA A 58 20.25 2.66 -34.55
CA ALA A 58 21.66 2.53 -34.92
C ALA A 58 21.78 2.24 -36.40
N SER A 59 22.87 2.73 -37.06
CA SER A 59 23.21 2.33 -38.39
C SER A 59 23.61 0.84 -38.48
N ASP A 60 23.31 0.20 -39.59
CA ASP A 60 23.67 -1.19 -39.86
C ASP A 60 25.17 -1.35 -40.26
N GLN A 61 25.57 -2.55 -40.70
CA GLN A 61 26.95 -2.85 -41.06
C GLN A 61 27.42 -2.09 -42.28
N GLU A 62 26.51 -1.71 -43.18
CA GLU A 62 26.75 -0.92 -44.39
C GLU A 62 26.64 0.58 -44.12
N GLY A 63 26.40 1.01 -42.85
CA GLY A 63 26.23 2.39 -42.44
C GLY A 63 24.84 2.96 -42.71
N ASP A 64 23.90 2.15 -43.21
CA ASP A 64 22.56 2.61 -43.55
C ASP A 64 21.67 2.67 -42.30
N PHE A 65 20.76 3.64 -42.27
CA PHE A 65 19.74 3.73 -41.25
C PHE A 65 18.39 4.14 -41.84
N ALA A 66 17.34 3.71 -41.15
CA ALA A 66 15.96 4.04 -41.50
C ALA A 66 15.07 4.10 -40.27
N ILE A 67 14.32 5.18 -40.13
CA ILE A 67 13.41 5.38 -38.99
C ILE A 67 12.08 5.93 -39.48
N SER A 68 10.97 5.38 -38.95
CA SER A 68 9.62 5.84 -39.25
C SER A 68 9.11 6.74 -38.12
N LEU A 69 8.49 7.85 -38.48
CA LEU A 69 8.06 8.91 -37.55
C LEU A 69 6.71 9.48 -38.00
N PRO A 70 5.88 9.97 -37.06
CA PRO A 70 4.74 10.82 -37.40
C PRO A 70 5.12 12.06 -38.19
N PHE A 71 4.17 12.75 -38.78
CA PHE A 71 4.45 14.04 -39.40
C PHE A 71 4.83 15.07 -38.34
N GLY A 72 5.88 15.85 -38.61
CA GLY A 72 6.42 16.84 -37.68
C GLY A 72 7.74 17.42 -38.11
N ASN A 73 8.28 18.36 -37.32
CA ASN A 73 9.56 18.98 -37.49
C ASN A 73 10.55 18.38 -36.49
N TYR A 74 11.66 17.88 -37.01
CA TYR A 74 12.63 17.11 -36.24
C TYR A 74 14.03 17.61 -36.39
N ILE A 75 14.88 17.39 -35.38
CA ILE A 75 16.32 17.49 -35.44
C ILE A 75 16.88 16.07 -35.42
N ILE A 76 17.68 15.72 -36.42
CA ILE A 76 18.46 14.50 -36.40
C ILE A 76 19.79 14.81 -35.73
N HIS A 77 20.13 14.02 -34.73
CA HIS A 77 21.41 14.08 -34.04
C HIS A 77 22.10 12.74 -34.18
N ILE A 78 23.23 12.71 -34.90
CA ILE A 78 24.01 11.49 -35.11
C ILE A 78 25.31 11.60 -34.33
N THR A 79 25.59 10.57 -33.54
CA THR A 79 26.81 10.48 -32.71
C THR A 79 27.51 9.15 -32.96
N TYR A 80 28.83 9.19 -32.98
CA TYR A 80 29.68 8.01 -33.01
C TYR A 80 31.00 8.29 -32.28
N VAL A 81 31.53 7.29 -31.58
CA VAL A 81 32.73 7.45 -30.76
C VAL A 81 33.90 7.86 -31.62
N GLY A 82 34.58 8.98 -31.26
CA GLY A 82 35.71 9.51 -32.00
C GLY A 82 35.35 10.37 -33.23
N HIS A 83 34.10 10.76 -33.36
CA HIS A 83 33.63 11.62 -34.46
C HIS A 83 32.84 12.81 -33.92
N HIS A 84 32.83 13.92 -34.64
CA HIS A 84 32.02 15.09 -34.32
C HIS A 84 30.53 14.79 -34.45
N ASP A 85 29.75 15.33 -33.53
CA ASP A 85 28.31 15.25 -33.58
C ASP A 85 27.73 15.93 -34.81
N TYR A 86 26.80 15.25 -35.50
CA TYR A 86 26.13 15.79 -36.67
C TYR A 86 24.67 16.13 -36.35
N PHE A 87 24.26 17.36 -36.73
CA PHE A 87 22.88 17.82 -36.53
C PHE A 87 22.26 18.26 -37.85
N ARG A 88 21.01 17.90 -38.11
CA ARG A 88 20.25 18.34 -39.28
C ARG A 88 18.76 18.44 -38.99
N ASN A 89 18.15 19.57 -39.40
CA ASN A 89 16.71 19.74 -39.34
C ASN A 89 16.03 18.99 -40.49
N VAL A 90 14.92 18.27 -40.19
CA VAL A 90 14.13 17.53 -41.16
C VAL A 90 12.64 17.72 -40.90
N ILE A 91 11.90 17.93 -41.98
CA ILE A 91 10.45 18.07 -41.94
C ILE A 91 9.83 16.87 -42.63
N ILE A 92 8.96 16.17 -41.89
CA ILE A 92 8.11 15.08 -42.40
C ILE A 92 6.69 15.59 -42.50
N SER A 93 6.14 15.58 -43.71
CA SER A 93 4.79 16.06 -43.95
C SER A 93 4.06 15.19 -44.99
N ASN A 94 2.79 15.46 -45.21
CA ASN A 94 2.00 14.72 -46.22
C ASN A 94 2.55 14.86 -47.64
N THR A 95 3.21 15.98 -47.94
CA THR A 95 3.86 16.27 -49.23
C THR A 95 5.29 15.75 -49.29
N ASN A 96 5.93 15.51 -48.14
CA ASN A 96 7.29 14.97 -48.00
C ASN A 96 7.30 13.80 -47.01
N ARG A 97 6.83 12.66 -47.46
CA ARG A 97 6.73 11.46 -46.61
C ARG A 97 8.05 10.70 -46.43
N THR A 98 9.03 10.95 -47.29
CA THR A 98 10.32 10.28 -47.20
C THR A 98 11.43 11.34 -47.29
N ALA A 99 12.15 11.51 -46.21
CA ALA A 99 13.34 12.37 -46.18
C ALA A 99 14.59 11.50 -46.28
N ASN A 100 15.21 11.54 -47.45
CA ASN A 100 16.51 10.89 -47.65
C ASN A 100 17.63 11.93 -47.40
N LEU A 101 18.47 11.67 -46.40
CA LEU A 101 19.59 12.54 -46.03
C LEU A 101 20.78 12.40 -47.00
N GLY A 102 20.76 11.36 -47.83
CA GLY A 102 21.92 10.96 -48.64
C GLY A 102 23.04 10.39 -47.76
N THR A 103 24.28 10.61 -48.21
CA THR A 103 25.46 10.21 -47.44
C THR A 103 25.78 11.30 -46.43
N VAL A 104 25.79 10.93 -45.13
CA VAL A 104 26.21 11.79 -44.02
C VAL A 104 27.64 11.46 -43.68
N GLU A 105 28.53 12.41 -43.82
CA GLU A 105 29.96 12.28 -43.52
C GLU A 105 30.21 12.74 -42.08
N LEU A 106 30.75 11.84 -41.22
CA LEU A 106 31.18 12.19 -39.87
C LEU A 106 32.68 12.47 -39.86
N GLY A 107 33.04 13.70 -39.49
CA GLY A 107 34.46 14.10 -39.33
C GLY A 107 35.02 13.47 -38.05
N THR A 108 36.27 13.00 -38.14
CA THR A 108 37.02 12.49 -36.98
C THR A 108 37.31 13.61 -35.99
N ASP A 109 36.99 13.37 -34.73
CA ASP A 109 37.34 14.28 -33.64
C ASP A 109 38.76 13.95 -33.16
N ASN A 110 39.75 14.69 -33.66
CA ASN A 110 41.16 14.57 -33.29
C ASN A 110 41.40 15.15 -31.88
N ILE A 111 40.58 14.84 -30.90
CA ILE A 111 40.90 15.14 -29.52
C ILE A 111 41.91 14.11 -29.04
N LEU A 112 43.18 14.55 -28.96
CA LEU A 112 44.22 13.86 -28.20
C LEU A 112 43.67 13.40 -26.84
N LEU A 113 43.71 12.09 -26.63
CA LEU A 113 43.33 11.43 -25.34
C LEU A 113 44.35 11.81 -24.26
N ASP A 114 44.33 13.03 -23.78
CA ASP A 114 45.02 13.50 -22.58
C ASP A 114 44.06 14.09 -21.55
N ALA A 115 42.92 13.50 -21.44
CA ALA A 115 42.04 13.74 -20.29
C ALA A 115 41.72 12.39 -19.66
N ALA A 116 42.27 12.17 -18.46
CA ALA A 116 41.66 11.21 -17.56
C ALA A 116 40.18 11.56 -17.45
N VAL A 117 39.32 10.77 -18.06
CA VAL A 117 37.88 10.85 -17.84
C VAL A 117 37.69 10.44 -16.39
N VAL A 118 37.72 11.42 -15.48
CA VAL A 118 37.13 11.29 -14.16
C VAL A 118 35.63 11.17 -14.42
N THR A 119 35.17 9.97 -14.70
CA THR A 119 33.76 9.62 -14.50
C THR A 119 33.53 9.81 -13.01
N ALA A 120 33.08 10.98 -12.61
CA ALA A 120 32.50 11.16 -11.29
C ALA A 120 31.32 10.18 -11.24
N LYS A 121 31.54 8.99 -10.64
CA LYS A 121 30.40 8.15 -10.26
C LYS A 121 29.52 9.03 -9.38
N ALA A 122 28.30 9.25 -9.82
CA ALA A 122 27.32 9.92 -8.99
C ALA A 122 27.32 9.20 -7.64
N ALA A 123 27.32 9.94 -6.54
CA ALA A 123 27.34 9.33 -5.21
C ALA A 123 26.17 8.35 -5.10
N GLU A 124 26.45 7.16 -4.60
CA GLU A 124 25.43 6.10 -4.43
C GLU A 124 24.29 6.57 -3.53
N ILE A 125 24.65 7.33 -2.48
CA ILE A 125 23.72 7.87 -1.49
C ILE A 125 24.06 9.34 -1.26
N VAL A 126 23.04 10.18 -1.26
CA VAL A 126 23.15 11.61 -0.95
C VAL A 126 22.10 11.95 0.12
N VAL A 127 22.53 12.53 1.22
CA VAL A 127 21.63 13.03 2.27
C VAL A 127 21.41 14.52 2.04
N LYS A 128 20.14 14.91 1.85
CA LYS A 128 19.71 16.29 1.61
C LYS A 128 18.68 16.70 2.68
N GLY A 129 19.14 17.24 3.79
CA GLY A 129 18.25 17.55 4.91
C GLY A 129 17.60 16.28 5.49
N ASP A 130 16.28 16.20 5.45
CA ASP A 130 15.51 15.05 5.95
C ASP A 130 15.31 13.96 4.89
N THR A 131 15.90 14.10 3.70
CA THR A 131 15.74 13.15 2.58
C THR A 131 17.03 12.39 2.34
N VAL A 132 16.94 11.07 2.30
CA VAL A 132 18.01 10.18 1.82
C VAL A 132 17.72 9.81 0.38
N GLU A 133 18.59 10.20 -0.53
CA GLU A 133 18.46 9.95 -1.96
C GLU A 133 19.44 8.87 -2.39
N TYR A 134 18.94 7.77 -2.98
CA TYR A 134 19.72 6.69 -3.56
C TYR A 134 19.73 6.84 -5.08
N ASN A 135 20.90 6.69 -5.71
CA ASN A 135 21.02 6.64 -7.15
C ASN A 135 20.81 5.20 -7.63
N ALA A 136 19.71 4.93 -8.36
CA ALA A 136 19.37 3.58 -8.79
C ALA A 136 20.43 2.94 -9.70
N ASP A 137 21.15 3.73 -10.50
CA ASP A 137 22.21 3.24 -11.40
C ASP A 137 23.44 2.67 -10.68
N SER A 138 23.61 3.00 -9.40
CA SER A 138 24.70 2.47 -8.59
C SER A 138 24.48 1.00 -8.19
N TYR A 139 23.24 0.50 -8.30
CA TYR A 139 22.85 -0.84 -7.87
C TYR A 139 22.49 -1.70 -9.08
N LYS A 140 23.34 -2.68 -9.39
CA LYS A 140 23.14 -3.55 -10.55
C LYS A 140 22.01 -4.55 -10.29
N VAL A 141 21.00 -4.51 -11.13
CA VAL A 141 19.89 -5.46 -11.21
C VAL A 141 19.77 -5.99 -12.64
N THR A 142 19.04 -7.08 -12.83
CA THR A 142 18.75 -7.61 -14.17
C THR A 142 17.78 -6.68 -14.92
N GLU A 143 17.71 -6.77 -16.23
CA GLU A 143 16.78 -5.95 -17.04
C GLU A 143 15.30 -6.22 -16.72
N SER A 144 14.99 -7.43 -16.28
CA SER A 144 13.65 -7.85 -15.87
C SER A 144 13.36 -7.60 -14.39
N ALA A 145 14.29 -7.01 -13.63
CA ALA A 145 14.14 -6.79 -12.20
C ALA A 145 12.97 -5.85 -11.88
N ILE A 146 12.27 -6.16 -10.81
CA ILE A 146 11.25 -5.32 -10.21
C ILE A 146 11.86 -4.38 -9.17
N LEU A 147 11.09 -3.39 -8.73
CA LEU A 147 11.53 -2.44 -7.71
C LEU A 147 12.00 -3.13 -6.42
N GLU A 148 11.36 -4.22 -6.01
CA GLU A 148 11.76 -4.99 -4.82
C GLU A 148 13.19 -5.51 -4.92
N ASP A 149 13.61 -6.00 -6.10
CA ASP A 149 14.96 -6.47 -6.33
C ASP A 149 16.00 -5.36 -6.20
N LEU A 150 15.60 -4.14 -6.61
CA LEU A 150 16.42 -2.95 -6.46
C LEU A 150 16.51 -2.53 -4.99
N LEU A 151 15.39 -2.50 -4.28
CA LEU A 151 15.32 -2.14 -2.87
C LEU A 151 16.20 -3.05 -2.00
N LYS A 152 16.16 -4.37 -2.22
CA LYS A 152 16.98 -5.37 -1.51
C LYS A 152 18.49 -5.17 -1.68
N LYS A 153 18.92 -4.38 -2.67
CA LYS A 153 20.33 -4.06 -2.90
C LYS A 153 20.78 -2.74 -2.28
N MET A 154 19.83 -1.92 -1.84
CA MET A 154 20.13 -0.62 -1.27
C MET A 154 20.44 -0.73 0.22
N PRO A 155 21.55 -0.18 0.71
CA PRO A 155 21.93 -0.29 2.11
C PRO A 155 20.92 0.44 3.03
N GLY A 156 20.60 -0.19 4.15
CA GLY A 156 19.62 0.32 5.12
C GLY A 156 18.15 0.08 4.74
N ILE A 157 17.89 -0.54 3.59
CA ILE A 157 16.55 -0.97 3.18
C ILE A 157 16.45 -2.49 3.34
N GLU A 158 15.44 -2.92 4.07
CA GLU A 158 15.12 -4.32 4.27
C GLU A 158 13.73 -4.61 3.72
N VAL A 159 13.61 -5.72 3.01
CA VAL A 159 12.33 -6.23 2.52
C VAL A 159 12.20 -7.66 3.03
N ASP A 160 11.24 -7.89 3.90
CA ASP A 160 11.01 -9.20 4.49
C ASP A 160 10.35 -10.18 3.49
N SER A 161 10.16 -11.43 3.91
CA SER A 161 9.52 -12.47 3.10
C SER A 161 8.06 -12.16 2.75
N GLU A 162 7.41 -11.31 3.53
CA GLU A 162 6.03 -10.86 3.30
C GLU A 162 5.97 -9.62 2.39
N GLY A 163 7.13 -9.05 2.00
CA GLY A 163 7.25 -7.84 1.16
C GLY A 163 7.07 -6.53 1.95
N LYS A 164 7.09 -6.58 3.27
CA LYS A 164 7.10 -5.38 4.11
C LYS A 164 8.46 -4.69 3.99
N ILE A 165 8.44 -3.41 3.72
CA ILE A 165 9.63 -2.60 3.50
C ILE A 165 9.93 -1.80 4.76
N THR A 166 11.16 -1.89 5.24
CA THR A 166 11.66 -1.05 6.32
C THR A 166 12.93 -0.32 5.87
N VAL A 167 13.10 0.91 6.28
CA VAL A 167 14.30 1.70 6.05
C VAL A 167 14.85 2.18 7.37
N ASN A 168 16.07 1.76 7.71
CA ASN A 168 16.71 2.06 9.00
C ASN A 168 15.81 1.71 10.21
N GLY A 169 15.10 0.56 10.13
CA GLY A 169 14.17 0.08 11.15
C GLY A 169 12.79 0.76 11.16
N ARG A 170 12.53 1.71 10.26
CA ARG A 170 11.21 2.36 10.13
C ARG A 170 10.41 1.76 8.99
N GLU A 171 9.19 1.41 9.26
CA GLU A 171 8.28 0.86 8.26
C GLU A 171 7.85 1.92 7.23
N ILE A 172 7.97 1.58 5.96
CA ILE A 172 7.49 2.41 4.85
C ILE A 172 5.96 2.27 4.74
N LYS A 173 5.26 3.39 4.82
CA LYS A 173 3.80 3.43 4.75
C LYS A 173 3.26 3.63 3.35
N LYS A 174 4.03 4.31 2.47
CA LYS A 174 3.60 4.63 1.10
C LYS A 174 4.78 4.64 0.14
N ILE A 175 4.51 4.29 -1.12
CA ILE A 175 5.40 4.56 -2.23
C ILE A 175 4.74 5.57 -3.16
N MET A 176 5.50 6.59 -3.53
CA MET A 176 5.09 7.63 -4.46
C MET A 176 5.90 7.51 -5.74
N VAL A 177 5.34 7.91 -6.86
CA VAL A 177 6.00 7.97 -8.17
C VAL A 177 5.95 9.41 -8.67
N ASP A 178 7.11 10.07 -8.78
CA ASP A 178 7.24 11.51 -9.10
C ASP A 178 6.36 12.41 -8.19
N GLY A 179 6.25 12.06 -6.90
CA GLY A 179 5.44 12.80 -5.93
C GLY A 179 3.95 12.46 -5.92
N GLU A 180 3.50 11.53 -6.76
CA GLU A 180 2.12 11.05 -6.82
C GLU A 180 1.96 9.73 -6.08
N GLU A 181 0.89 9.58 -5.31
CA GLU A 181 0.62 8.32 -4.59
C GLU A 181 0.34 7.18 -5.57
N PHE A 182 1.09 6.09 -5.43
CA PHE A 182 0.91 4.89 -6.24
C PHE A 182 0.33 3.77 -5.37
N PHE A 183 -0.95 3.43 -5.55
CA PHE A 183 -1.71 2.50 -4.70
C PHE A 183 -1.51 2.83 -3.20
N SER A 184 -1.99 3.96 -2.78
CA SER A 184 -1.64 4.74 -1.58
C SER A 184 -1.55 4.01 -0.26
N THR A 185 -2.16 2.84 -0.12
CA THR A 185 -2.26 2.11 1.14
C THR A 185 -1.34 0.90 1.24
N ASP A 186 -0.67 0.47 0.15
CA ASP A 186 0.18 -0.70 0.17
C ASP A 186 1.46 -0.54 -0.66
N PRO A 187 2.61 -0.33 -0.01
CA PRO A 187 3.91 -0.24 -0.68
C PRO A 187 4.29 -1.47 -1.51
N LYS A 188 3.74 -2.66 -1.17
CA LYS A 188 4.04 -3.91 -1.87
C LYS A 188 3.57 -3.90 -3.32
N VAL A 189 2.45 -3.20 -3.61
CA VAL A 189 1.98 -3.06 -5.00
C VAL A 189 3.04 -2.41 -5.87
N ALA A 190 3.62 -1.33 -5.40
CA ALA A 190 4.68 -0.64 -6.13
C ALA A 190 5.93 -1.51 -6.22
N SER A 191 6.41 -2.06 -5.08
CA SER A 191 7.67 -2.79 -5.04
C SER A 191 7.67 -4.06 -5.90
N LYS A 192 6.56 -4.79 -5.94
CA LYS A 192 6.46 -6.06 -6.68
C LYS A 192 6.08 -5.90 -8.15
N ASN A 193 5.64 -4.72 -8.58
CA ASN A 193 5.10 -4.54 -9.93
C ASN A 193 5.82 -3.49 -10.77
N LEU A 194 6.43 -2.48 -10.16
CA LEU A 194 7.15 -1.47 -10.92
C LEU A 194 8.50 -2.01 -11.41
N PRO A 195 8.84 -1.83 -12.70
CA PRO A 195 10.15 -2.21 -13.21
C PRO A 195 11.26 -1.38 -12.58
N ALA A 196 12.32 -2.01 -12.09
CA ALA A 196 13.47 -1.31 -11.51
C ALA A 196 14.10 -0.30 -12.48
N LYS A 197 14.10 -0.61 -13.77
CA LYS A 197 14.68 0.24 -14.84
C LYS A 197 14.01 1.60 -15.01
N MET A 198 12.78 1.77 -14.55
CA MET A 198 12.10 3.07 -14.61
C MET A 198 12.61 4.06 -13.56
N VAL A 199 13.26 3.57 -12.50
CA VAL A 199 13.72 4.39 -11.39
C VAL A 199 15.06 5.01 -11.71
N GLU A 200 15.14 6.34 -11.67
CA GLU A 200 16.40 7.11 -11.72
C GLU A 200 16.97 7.24 -10.30
N LYS A 201 16.13 7.69 -9.38
CA LYS A 201 16.47 7.92 -7.98
C LYS A 201 15.36 7.46 -7.08
N LEU A 202 15.74 7.01 -5.91
CA LEU A 202 14.82 6.68 -4.82
C LEU A 202 15.09 7.64 -3.66
N GLN A 203 14.06 8.33 -3.22
CA GLN A 203 14.11 9.25 -2.09
C GLN A 203 13.34 8.67 -0.92
N VAL A 204 14.00 8.55 0.23
CA VAL A 204 13.37 8.21 1.51
C VAL A 204 13.25 9.48 2.31
N LEU A 205 12.04 9.82 2.72
CA LEU A 205 11.77 11.03 3.47
C LEU A 205 10.64 10.82 4.48
N ASP A 206 10.69 11.57 5.57
CA ASP A 206 9.59 11.66 6.50
C ASP A 206 8.62 12.75 6.01
N ARG A 207 7.39 12.35 5.68
CA ARG A 207 6.34 13.25 5.22
C ARG A 207 5.43 13.60 6.38
N ARG A 208 5.24 14.88 6.62
CA ARG A 208 4.23 15.38 7.56
C ARG A 208 2.82 15.06 7.03
N THR A 209 1.89 14.87 7.95
CA THR A 209 0.47 14.72 7.60
C THR A 209 -0.05 15.92 6.81
N ASP A 210 -1.14 15.76 6.09
CA ASP A 210 -1.77 16.88 5.36
C ASP A 210 -2.15 18.02 6.33
N LEU A 211 -2.62 17.67 7.53
CA LEU A 211 -2.98 18.63 8.58
C LEU A 211 -1.75 19.41 9.06
N ALA A 212 -0.64 18.74 9.37
CA ALA A 212 0.61 19.38 9.78
C ALA A 212 1.18 20.26 8.67
N GLN A 213 1.06 19.87 7.40
CA GLN A 213 1.43 20.70 6.26
C GLN A 213 0.55 21.97 6.15
N MET A 214 -0.75 21.83 6.41
CA MET A 214 -1.72 22.93 6.34
C MET A 214 -1.58 23.91 7.50
N THR A 215 -1.34 23.42 8.71
CA THR A 215 -1.22 24.25 9.91
C THR A 215 0.19 24.81 10.11
N GLY A 216 1.21 24.13 9.56
CA GLY A 216 2.62 24.40 9.82
C GLY A 216 3.13 23.89 11.17
N PHE A 217 2.26 23.30 12.00
CA PHE A 217 2.61 22.64 13.26
C PHE A 217 2.67 21.12 13.06
N ASP A 218 3.65 20.50 13.70
CA ASP A 218 3.81 19.05 13.71
C ASP A 218 2.77 18.45 14.67
N ASP A 219 2.00 17.48 14.19
CA ASP A 219 0.99 16.74 14.96
C ASP A 219 1.54 15.45 15.59
N GLY A 220 2.85 15.21 15.46
CA GLY A 220 3.52 14.02 15.97
C GLY A 220 3.36 12.79 15.08
N GLU A 221 2.53 12.88 14.05
CA GLU A 221 2.30 11.79 13.09
C GLU A 221 3.09 12.06 11.81
N GLU A 222 4.26 11.45 11.66
CA GLU A 222 5.04 11.47 10.42
C GLU A 222 4.99 10.08 9.78
N GLU A 223 4.85 10.07 8.46
CA GLU A 223 4.91 8.85 7.66
C GLU A 223 6.26 8.79 6.93
N THR A 224 7.04 7.73 7.17
CA THR A 224 8.22 7.47 6.33
C THR A 224 7.75 6.91 5.00
N ILE A 225 8.11 7.58 3.91
CA ILE A 225 7.70 7.24 2.55
C ILE A 225 8.90 7.06 1.64
N ILE A 226 8.69 6.31 0.56
CA ILE A 226 9.61 6.24 -0.57
C ILE A 226 8.99 7.03 -1.73
N ASN A 227 9.74 7.97 -2.30
CA ASN A 227 9.39 8.64 -3.55
C ASN A 227 10.34 8.17 -4.66
N LEU A 228 9.78 7.58 -5.70
CA LEU A 228 10.50 7.14 -6.88
C LEU A 228 10.54 8.26 -7.90
N MET A 229 11.72 8.70 -8.28
CA MET A 229 11.90 9.60 -9.41
C MET A 229 12.05 8.77 -10.69
N VAL A 230 11.15 8.98 -11.63
CA VAL A 230 11.13 8.27 -12.91
C VAL A 230 12.17 8.86 -13.85
N ARG A 231 12.89 7.99 -14.58
CA ARG A 231 13.89 8.41 -15.57
C ARG A 231 13.30 9.34 -16.62
N PRO A 232 14.04 10.37 -17.02
CA PRO A 232 13.68 11.14 -18.21
C PRO A 232 13.46 10.20 -19.41
N GLY A 233 12.40 10.44 -20.18
CA GLY A 233 11.99 9.58 -21.29
C GLY A 233 11.09 8.39 -20.91
N MET A 234 10.89 8.09 -19.62
CA MET A 234 9.89 7.14 -19.14
C MET A 234 8.70 7.81 -18.46
N LYS A 235 8.65 9.15 -18.44
CA LYS A 235 7.54 9.94 -17.84
C LYS A 235 6.31 10.02 -18.74
N GLU A 236 6.47 9.70 -20.02
CA GLU A 236 5.38 9.68 -21.00
C GLU A 236 5.41 8.37 -21.78
N GLY A 237 4.27 7.72 -21.87
CA GLY A 237 4.12 6.50 -22.66
C GLY A 237 3.25 5.44 -22.03
N LEU A 238 3.17 4.33 -22.74
CA LEU A 238 2.53 3.10 -22.31
C LEU A 238 3.62 2.06 -22.05
N PHE A 239 3.64 1.49 -20.86
CA PHE A 239 4.53 0.39 -20.52
C PHE A 239 3.83 -0.61 -19.60
N GLY A 240 4.32 -1.82 -19.61
CA GLY A 240 3.73 -2.88 -18.80
C GLY A 240 4.52 -4.17 -18.89
N ASN A 241 4.06 -5.14 -18.16
CA ASN A 241 4.55 -6.50 -18.20
C ASN A 241 3.38 -7.47 -18.11
N ALA A 242 3.57 -8.65 -18.64
CA ALA A 242 2.65 -9.76 -18.48
C ALA A 242 3.44 -11.06 -18.52
N PHE A 243 3.03 -12.02 -17.72
CA PHE A 243 3.54 -13.37 -17.81
C PHE A 243 2.44 -14.39 -17.49
N VAL A 244 2.62 -15.59 -18.00
CA VAL A 244 1.77 -16.75 -17.73
C VAL A 244 2.69 -17.96 -17.56
N GLY A 245 2.44 -18.76 -16.54
CA GLY A 245 3.15 -19.99 -16.25
C GLY A 245 2.20 -21.14 -15.94
N TYR A 246 2.57 -22.34 -16.37
CA TYR A 246 1.89 -23.58 -16.01
C TYR A 246 2.94 -24.60 -15.53
N GLY A 247 2.67 -25.22 -14.40
CA GLY A 247 3.59 -26.15 -13.75
C GLY A 247 3.01 -27.54 -13.53
N THR A 248 3.80 -28.41 -12.93
CA THR A 248 3.37 -29.74 -12.50
C THR A 248 2.30 -29.67 -11.41
N LYS A 249 1.45 -30.70 -11.27
CA LYS A 249 0.36 -30.78 -10.29
C LYS A 249 -0.66 -29.65 -10.44
N ASP A 250 -0.99 -29.31 -11.69
CA ASP A 250 -1.97 -28.29 -12.06
C ASP A 250 -1.69 -26.90 -11.44
N ARG A 251 -0.40 -26.56 -11.25
CA ARG A 251 0.00 -25.24 -10.81
C ARG A 251 -0.02 -24.27 -11.98
N TYR A 252 -0.59 -23.11 -11.74
CA TYR A 252 -0.66 -22.04 -12.72
C TYR A 252 -0.45 -20.67 -12.06
N GLU A 253 0.05 -19.77 -12.86
CA GLU A 253 0.26 -18.38 -12.47
C GLU A 253 0.14 -17.48 -13.69
N GLY A 254 -0.55 -16.38 -13.56
CA GLY A 254 -0.62 -15.34 -14.59
C GLY A 254 -0.72 -13.97 -13.93
N ASN A 255 -0.02 -13.00 -14.52
CA ASN A 255 0.00 -11.63 -14.03
C ASN A 255 0.17 -10.67 -15.20
N ALA A 256 -0.53 -9.54 -15.16
CA ALA A 256 -0.40 -8.48 -16.13
C ALA A 256 -0.55 -7.12 -15.46
N MET A 257 0.28 -6.16 -15.87
CA MET A 257 0.21 -4.77 -15.48
C MET A 257 0.42 -3.88 -16.69
N VAL A 258 -0.39 -2.84 -16.81
CA VAL A 258 -0.27 -1.81 -17.83
C VAL A 258 -0.32 -0.45 -17.18
N ASN A 259 0.69 0.37 -17.45
CA ASN A 259 0.78 1.75 -17.02
C ASN A 259 0.73 2.68 -18.21
N TYR A 260 -0.09 3.70 -18.14
CA TYR A 260 -0.09 4.84 -19.03
C TYR A 260 0.25 6.10 -18.24
N MET A 261 1.33 6.77 -18.63
CA MET A 261 1.77 8.03 -18.05
C MET A 261 1.80 9.11 -19.13
N LYS A 262 1.32 10.28 -18.79
CA LYS A 262 1.45 11.48 -19.65
C LYS A 262 1.40 12.72 -18.77
N ASP A 263 2.49 13.49 -18.77
CA ASP A 263 2.67 14.64 -17.89
C ASP A 263 2.47 14.26 -16.41
N LYS A 264 1.49 14.88 -15.76
CA LYS A 264 1.08 14.59 -14.38
C LYS A 264 -0.06 13.58 -14.27
N ASN A 265 -0.47 12.97 -15.38
CA ASN A 265 -1.55 11.99 -15.39
C ASN A 265 -0.96 10.58 -15.44
N GLN A 266 -1.42 9.74 -14.52
CA GLN A 266 -0.98 8.35 -14.39
C GLN A 266 -2.21 7.45 -14.30
N TYR A 267 -2.19 6.35 -15.05
CA TYR A 267 -3.23 5.32 -15.01
C TYR A 267 -2.56 3.97 -15.03
N THR A 268 -2.88 3.13 -14.05
CA THR A 268 -2.35 1.79 -13.92
C THR A 268 -3.50 0.80 -13.81
N ALA A 269 -3.54 -0.17 -14.69
CA ALA A 269 -4.41 -1.34 -14.57
C ALA A 269 -3.55 -2.58 -14.35
N LEU A 270 -4.01 -3.44 -13.44
CA LEU A 270 -3.26 -4.62 -13.08
C LEU A 270 -4.21 -5.76 -12.71
N GLY A 271 -3.78 -6.99 -12.91
CA GLY A 271 -4.53 -8.17 -12.56
C GLY A 271 -3.67 -9.43 -12.58
N GLY A 272 -4.04 -10.39 -11.76
CA GLY A 272 -3.33 -11.65 -11.66
C GLY A 272 -4.19 -12.77 -11.08
N PHE A 273 -3.73 -13.97 -11.30
CA PHE A 273 -4.32 -15.19 -10.73
C PHE A 273 -3.23 -16.24 -10.54
N ASN A 274 -3.31 -17.02 -9.47
CA ASN A 274 -2.39 -18.12 -9.24
C ASN A 274 -2.95 -19.16 -8.25
N ASN A 275 -2.33 -20.33 -8.24
CA ASN A 275 -2.45 -21.34 -7.19
C ASN A 275 -1.07 -21.88 -6.74
N THR A 276 -0.06 -21.04 -6.85
CA THR A 276 1.34 -21.37 -6.56
C THR A 276 1.78 -20.90 -5.17
N ASN A 277 0.88 -20.33 -4.39
CA ASN A 277 1.18 -19.59 -3.15
C ASN A 277 2.18 -18.44 -3.38
N ASN A 278 2.30 -17.99 -4.63
CA ASN A 278 3.15 -16.86 -4.91
C ASN A 278 2.52 -15.61 -4.33
N ALA A 279 3.25 -15.02 -3.43
CA ALA A 279 2.90 -13.80 -2.76
C ALA A 279 2.82 -12.55 -3.67
N GLY A 280 3.02 -12.66 -4.98
CA GLY A 280 2.95 -11.59 -5.95
C GLY A 280 1.84 -10.57 -5.65
N PHE A 281 0.93 -10.47 -6.57
CA PHE A 281 -0.28 -9.63 -6.40
C PHE A 281 -1.25 -10.14 -5.33
N SER A 282 -1.23 -11.43 -5.00
CA SER A 282 -2.16 -12.05 -4.05
C SER A 282 -1.88 -11.73 -2.58
N ASP A 283 -0.64 -11.40 -2.23
CA ASP A 283 -0.32 -10.86 -0.89
C ASP A 283 -0.94 -9.48 -0.66
N LEU A 284 -1.26 -8.79 -1.73
CA LEU A 284 -2.05 -7.58 -1.67
C LEU A 284 -3.41 -7.84 -1.02
N ALA A 285 -4.05 -8.93 -1.39
CA ALA A 285 -5.31 -9.33 -0.78
C ALA A 285 -5.11 -9.69 0.70
N SER A 286 -4.10 -10.48 1.04
CA SER A 286 -3.88 -10.94 2.42
C SER A 286 -3.39 -9.84 3.37
N SER A 287 -2.58 -8.89 2.91
CA SER A 287 -2.13 -7.76 3.72
C SER A 287 -3.22 -6.72 3.99
N MET A 288 -4.19 -6.61 3.08
CA MET A 288 -5.34 -5.72 3.24
C MET A 288 -6.35 -6.23 4.29
N PHE A 289 -6.37 -7.52 4.58
CA PHE A 289 -7.36 -8.14 5.50
C PHE A 289 -6.81 -8.47 6.87
N GLY A 290 -5.51 -8.42 7.08
CA GLY A 290 -4.87 -8.73 8.36
C GLY A 290 -5.07 -7.69 9.46
N SER A 291 -5.75 -6.59 9.20
CA SER A 291 -5.87 -5.47 10.15
C SER A 291 -7.24 -5.35 10.84
N GLY A 292 -8.14 -6.27 10.62
CA GLY A 292 -9.46 -6.26 11.25
C GLY A 292 -9.60 -7.31 12.34
N GLY A 293 -9.32 -6.94 13.57
CA GLY A 293 -9.90 -7.53 14.78
C GLY A 293 -9.42 -8.93 15.17
N GLY A 294 -8.77 -9.02 16.30
CA GLY A 294 -8.58 -10.24 17.06
C GLY A 294 -7.11 -10.62 17.24
N GLY A 295 -6.58 -10.32 18.43
CA GLY A 295 -5.26 -10.75 18.87
C GLY A 295 -5.13 -12.27 18.95
N GLY A 296 -4.99 -12.91 17.81
CA GLY A 296 -4.50 -14.27 17.69
C GLY A 296 -2.99 -14.22 17.55
N ARG A 297 -2.27 -14.80 18.47
CA ARG A 297 -0.83 -15.00 18.43
C ARG A 297 -0.44 -15.54 17.04
N ARG A 298 0.21 -14.71 16.22
CA ARG A 298 1.02 -15.18 15.11
C ARG A 298 2.24 -15.90 15.71
N MET A 299 2.09 -17.18 16.04
CA MET A 299 3.22 -18.05 16.26
C MET A 299 3.67 -18.61 14.92
N PHE A 300 4.94 -18.36 14.60
CA PHE A 300 5.68 -18.85 13.44
C PHE A 300 5.25 -18.33 12.07
N SER A 301 5.82 -17.22 11.71
CA SER A 301 6.01 -16.74 10.36
C SER A 301 6.92 -17.71 9.60
N GLY A 302 6.35 -18.61 8.88
CA GLY A 302 7.05 -19.42 7.89
C GLY A 302 6.04 -19.78 6.83
N GLY A 303 6.01 -19.09 5.69
CA GLY A 303 5.23 -19.42 4.50
C GLY A 303 3.72 -19.64 4.72
N GLN A 304 2.89 -19.25 3.78
CA GLN A 304 1.45 -19.58 3.84
C GLN A 304 1.27 -21.10 3.89
N SER A 305 0.69 -21.60 4.99
CA SER A 305 0.34 -23.02 5.12
C SER A 305 -0.77 -23.36 4.11
N GLY A 306 -0.66 -24.51 3.46
CA GLY A 306 -1.67 -25.00 2.52
C GLY A 306 -1.51 -24.47 1.09
N ILE A 307 -2.58 -24.59 0.33
CA ILE A 307 -2.64 -24.19 -1.08
C ILE A 307 -3.63 -23.04 -1.20
N THR A 308 -3.12 -21.89 -1.65
CA THR A 308 -3.95 -20.72 -1.92
C THR A 308 -4.15 -20.54 -3.41
N THR A 309 -5.39 -20.52 -3.84
CA THR A 309 -5.82 -20.04 -5.15
C THR A 309 -6.27 -18.61 -5.00
N SER A 310 -5.77 -17.73 -5.83
CA SER A 310 -6.09 -16.30 -5.73
C SER A 310 -6.29 -15.65 -7.09
N GLY A 311 -7.19 -14.67 -7.11
CA GLY A 311 -7.43 -13.76 -8.21
C GLY A 311 -7.49 -12.34 -7.71
N ASN A 312 -7.00 -11.39 -8.49
CA ASN A 312 -7.05 -9.98 -8.13
C ASN A 312 -7.08 -9.06 -9.35
N ALA A 313 -7.65 -7.88 -9.17
CA ALA A 313 -7.65 -6.81 -10.14
C ALA A 313 -7.52 -5.46 -9.43
N GLY A 314 -6.78 -4.55 -10.03
CA GLY A 314 -6.59 -3.21 -9.48
C GLY A 314 -6.52 -2.14 -10.56
N PHE A 315 -7.03 -0.99 -10.23
CA PHE A 315 -6.94 0.21 -11.05
C PHE A 315 -6.54 1.39 -10.18
N ASN A 316 -5.45 2.05 -10.55
CA ASN A 316 -4.98 3.27 -9.92
C ASN A 316 -4.97 4.39 -10.94
N PHE A 317 -5.32 5.59 -10.50
CA PHE A 317 -5.22 6.77 -11.34
C PHE A 317 -4.85 8.00 -10.53
N SER A 318 -4.12 8.91 -11.17
CA SER A 318 -3.92 10.29 -10.73
C SER A 318 -4.10 11.19 -11.95
N ARG A 319 -5.02 12.15 -11.87
CA ARG A 319 -5.33 13.09 -12.93
C ARG A 319 -5.39 14.51 -12.43
N GLN A 320 -4.60 15.35 -13.04
CA GLN A 320 -4.67 16.79 -12.85
C GLN A 320 -5.63 17.40 -13.91
N PHE A 321 -6.84 17.77 -13.48
CA PHE A 321 -7.82 18.38 -14.38
C PHE A 321 -7.47 19.81 -14.75
N THR A 322 -6.98 20.56 -13.75
CA THR A 322 -6.48 21.93 -13.89
C THR A 322 -5.29 22.10 -12.95
N GLU A 323 -4.57 23.21 -13.03
CA GLU A 323 -3.51 23.52 -12.04
C GLU A 323 -4.00 23.57 -10.59
N LYS A 324 -5.32 23.73 -10.41
CA LYS A 324 -5.99 23.89 -9.11
C LYS A 324 -6.73 22.66 -8.63
N LEU A 325 -7.01 21.70 -9.51
CA LEU A 325 -7.86 20.54 -9.20
C LEU A 325 -7.20 19.25 -9.66
N LYS A 326 -6.97 18.37 -8.70
CA LYS A 326 -6.40 17.04 -8.88
C LYS A 326 -7.31 16.00 -8.25
N LEU A 327 -7.50 14.88 -8.92
CA LEU A 327 -8.20 13.70 -8.42
C LEU A 327 -7.31 12.48 -8.66
N GLY A 328 -7.06 11.72 -7.62
CA GLY A 328 -6.39 10.44 -7.66
C GLY A 328 -7.14 9.40 -6.86
N GLY A 329 -6.74 8.15 -7.01
CA GLY A 329 -7.29 7.07 -6.22
C GLY A 329 -7.03 5.70 -6.80
N ASN A 330 -7.52 4.69 -6.09
CA ASN A 330 -7.40 3.30 -6.49
C ASN A 330 -8.67 2.51 -6.19
N LEU A 331 -8.89 1.51 -7.02
CA LEU A 331 -9.93 0.49 -6.89
C LEU A 331 -9.25 -0.86 -6.90
N ARG A 332 -9.59 -1.74 -5.96
CA ARG A 332 -8.94 -3.04 -5.80
C ARG A 332 -9.98 -4.11 -5.51
N TYR A 333 -9.88 -5.21 -6.22
CA TYR A 333 -10.64 -6.42 -5.97
C TYR A 333 -9.69 -7.57 -5.71
N GLY A 334 -9.99 -8.40 -4.73
CA GLY A 334 -9.25 -9.61 -4.41
C GLY A 334 -10.19 -10.76 -4.08
N ASP A 335 -9.82 -11.94 -4.55
CA ASP A 335 -10.46 -13.22 -4.24
C ASP A 335 -9.37 -14.22 -3.83
N THR A 336 -9.56 -14.91 -2.72
CA THR A 336 -8.64 -15.93 -2.22
C THR A 336 -9.39 -17.13 -1.70
N ASN A 337 -8.87 -18.32 -2.02
CA ASN A 337 -9.32 -19.59 -1.44
C ASN A 337 -8.09 -20.35 -0.94
N ASN A 338 -7.93 -20.41 0.37
CA ASN A 338 -6.83 -21.10 1.04
C ASN A 338 -7.33 -22.43 1.61
N ASN A 339 -6.72 -23.53 1.18
CA ASN A 339 -6.99 -24.87 1.68
C ASN A 339 -5.75 -25.41 2.39
N THR A 340 -5.89 -25.68 3.68
CA THR A 340 -4.80 -26.15 4.55
C THR A 340 -5.13 -27.54 5.08
N LEU A 341 -4.14 -28.42 5.02
CA LEU A 341 -4.13 -29.70 5.74
C LEU A 341 -2.93 -29.67 6.67
N SER A 342 -3.15 -29.82 7.96
CA SER A 342 -2.08 -29.87 8.96
C SER A 342 -2.21 -31.12 9.84
N LYS A 343 -1.06 -31.66 10.18
CA LYS A 343 -0.88 -32.66 11.22
C LYS A 343 0.04 -32.08 12.27
N THR A 344 -0.44 -32.01 13.50
CA THR A 344 0.33 -31.49 14.63
C THR A 344 0.58 -32.63 15.60
N HIS A 345 1.82 -32.77 16.04
CA HIS A 345 2.21 -33.68 17.11
C HIS A 345 2.84 -32.84 18.21
N THR A 346 2.19 -32.78 19.35
CA THR A 346 2.63 -31.99 20.51
C THR A 346 2.96 -32.90 21.67
N GLN A 347 4.17 -32.82 22.20
CA GLN A 347 4.54 -33.47 23.45
C GLN A 347 4.57 -32.42 24.56
N ASN A 348 3.70 -32.57 25.55
CA ASN A 348 3.68 -31.75 26.74
C ASN A 348 4.50 -32.43 27.83
N ILE A 349 5.52 -31.74 28.32
CA ILE A 349 6.38 -32.23 29.41
C ILE A 349 5.83 -31.63 30.72
N LEU A 350 5.15 -32.43 31.49
CA LEU A 350 4.47 -32.01 32.72
C LEU A 350 5.06 -32.77 33.91
N SER A 351 5.08 -32.11 35.08
CA SER A 351 5.49 -32.76 36.33
C SER A 351 4.56 -33.91 36.77
N SER A 352 3.33 -33.92 36.26
CA SER A 352 2.29 -34.96 36.55
C SER A 352 2.35 -36.16 35.59
N GLY A 353 3.27 -36.14 34.59
CA GLY A 353 3.38 -37.12 33.52
C GLY A 353 3.27 -36.46 32.14
N ASN A 354 4.08 -36.90 31.22
CA ASN A 354 4.09 -36.35 29.86
C ASN A 354 2.86 -36.82 29.07
N THR A 355 2.35 -35.93 28.21
CA THR A 355 1.25 -36.26 27.30
C THR A 355 1.63 -36.02 25.86
N ILE A 356 1.05 -36.79 24.95
CA ILE A 356 1.22 -36.66 23.51
C ILE A 356 -0.16 -36.33 22.93
N GLU A 357 -0.24 -35.25 22.19
CA GLU A 357 -1.41 -34.81 21.44
C GLU A 357 -1.14 -34.91 19.95
N GLU A 358 -2.00 -35.61 19.25
CA GLU A 358 -1.99 -35.69 17.78
C GLU A 358 -3.28 -35.00 17.28
N GLU A 359 -3.12 -34.01 16.44
CA GLU A 359 -4.22 -33.25 15.84
C GLU A 359 -4.11 -33.28 14.31
N ASN A 360 -5.18 -33.61 13.63
CA ASN A 360 -5.34 -33.43 12.19
C ASN A 360 -6.33 -32.30 11.95
N ASN A 361 -5.94 -31.30 11.20
CA ASN A 361 -6.80 -30.17 10.88
C ASN A 361 -6.88 -29.97 9.37
N SER A 362 -8.10 -29.80 8.86
CA SER A 362 -8.42 -29.43 7.48
C SER A 362 -9.21 -28.14 7.49
N SER A 363 -8.70 -27.10 6.87
CA SER A 363 -9.41 -25.83 6.78
C SER A 363 -9.49 -25.31 5.36
N SER A 364 -10.62 -24.70 5.04
CA SER A 364 -10.85 -23.93 3.80
C SER A 364 -11.32 -22.55 4.17
N ASN A 365 -10.61 -21.54 3.69
CA ASN A 365 -10.92 -20.14 3.93
C ASN A 365 -11.03 -19.40 2.60
N VAL A 366 -12.25 -18.96 2.27
CA VAL A 366 -12.56 -18.17 1.07
C VAL A 366 -12.78 -16.73 1.49
N SER A 367 -12.10 -15.78 0.87
CA SER A 367 -12.26 -14.36 1.14
C SER A 367 -12.34 -13.57 -0.16
N GLN A 368 -13.32 -12.71 -0.25
CA GLN A 368 -13.54 -11.78 -1.36
C GLN A 368 -13.62 -10.37 -0.80
N ASN A 369 -13.08 -9.43 -1.54
CA ASN A 369 -13.04 -8.05 -1.07
C ASN A 369 -12.94 -7.05 -2.21
N PHE A 370 -13.52 -5.91 -1.98
CA PHE A 370 -13.40 -4.74 -2.83
C PHE A 370 -13.05 -3.53 -1.98
N ASN A 371 -12.04 -2.77 -2.39
CA ASN A 371 -11.59 -1.56 -1.72
C ASN A 371 -11.53 -0.40 -2.70
N MET A 372 -11.88 0.77 -2.23
CA MET A 372 -11.85 2.04 -2.95
C MET A 372 -11.23 3.11 -2.06
N ASP A 373 -10.22 3.80 -2.56
CA ASP A 373 -9.62 4.97 -1.94
C ASP A 373 -9.56 6.09 -2.98
N LEU A 374 -10.09 7.26 -2.66
CA LEU A 374 -10.03 8.43 -3.52
C LEU A 374 -9.40 9.62 -2.79
N ARG A 375 -8.74 10.50 -3.54
CA ARG A 375 -8.16 11.73 -3.04
C ARG A 375 -8.41 12.86 -4.01
N LEU A 376 -9.22 13.83 -3.58
CA LEU A 376 -9.45 15.08 -4.28
C LEU A 376 -8.62 16.18 -3.60
N GLU A 377 -7.77 16.86 -4.36
CA GLU A 377 -7.07 18.07 -3.93
C GLU A 377 -7.57 19.26 -4.76
N TRP A 378 -8.03 20.29 -4.08
CA TRP A 378 -8.53 21.49 -4.70
C TRP A 378 -7.96 22.75 -4.05
N THR A 379 -7.31 23.58 -4.86
CA THR A 379 -6.77 24.88 -4.46
C THR A 379 -7.49 25.99 -5.25
N PRO A 380 -8.73 26.37 -4.85
CA PRO A 380 -9.53 27.34 -5.60
C PRO A 380 -8.81 28.67 -5.80
N ASP A 381 -8.05 29.09 -4.81
CA ASP A 381 -7.19 30.27 -4.82
C ASP A 381 -5.87 30.00 -4.10
N THR A 382 -4.94 30.96 -4.08
CA THR A 382 -3.61 30.85 -3.46
C THR A 382 -3.65 30.77 -1.92
N LEU A 383 -4.78 31.03 -1.32
CA LEU A 383 -4.95 31.09 0.14
C LEU A 383 -5.73 29.90 0.70
N THR A 384 -6.43 29.15 -0.14
CA THR A 384 -7.32 28.06 0.27
C THR A 384 -6.85 26.72 -0.29
N ARG A 385 -6.76 25.72 0.56
CA ARG A 385 -6.50 24.33 0.20
C ARG A 385 -7.58 23.42 0.77
N ILE A 386 -8.11 22.55 -0.04
CA ILE A 386 -9.15 21.57 0.31
C ILE A 386 -8.65 20.19 -0.12
N ILE A 387 -8.69 19.23 0.81
CA ILE A 387 -8.41 17.83 0.53
C ILE A 387 -9.61 17.02 0.99
N PHE A 388 -10.13 16.16 0.13
CA PHE A 388 -11.21 15.25 0.46
C PHE A 388 -10.81 13.80 0.11
N ASN A 389 -10.83 12.94 1.12
CA ASN A 389 -10.45 11.53 1.01
C ASN A 389 -11.62 10.64 1.45
N PRO A 390 -12.48 10.17 0.54
CA PRO A 390 -13.42 9.09 0.81
C PRO A 390 -12.73 7.73 0.60
N GLU A 391 -13.00 6.80 1.51
CA GLU A 391 -12.51 5.43 1.49
C GLU A 391 -13.68 4.48 1.73
N GLY A 392 -13.70 3.36 1.02
CA GLY A 392 -14.74 2.35 1.19
C GLY A 392 -14.20 0.94 0.98
N SER A 393 -14.72 0.00 1.76
CA SER A 393 -14.43 -1.42 1.55
C SER A 393 -15.66 -2.27 1.83
N VAL A 394 -15.79 -3.34 1.05
CA VAL A 394 -16.74 -4.43 1.30
C VAL A 394 -16.00 -5.76 1.20
N TYR A 395 -16.35 -6.69 2.07
CA TYR A 395 -15.75 -8.01 2.06
C TYR A 395 -16.77 -9.08 2.40
N ASN A 396 -16.50 -10.29 1.91
CA ASN A 396 -17.19 -11.51 2.28
C ASN A 396 -16.14 -12.57 2.60
N ASN A 397 -16.37 -13.35 3.64
CA ASN A 397 -15.51 -14.47 4.00
C ASN A 397 -16.35 -15.71 4.33
N ARG A 398 -15.80 -16.89 4.00
CA ARG A 398 -16.36 -18.17 4.38
C ARG A 398 -15.23 -19.05 4.89
N ARG A 399 -15.41 -19.60 6.08
CA ARG A 399 -14.46 -20.52 6.71
C ARG A 399 -15.13 -21.83 7.04
N THR A 400 -14.48 -22.91 6.67
CA THR A 400 -14.82 -24.28 7.13
C THR A 400 -13.57 -24.88 7.74
N GLU A 401 -13.69 -25.45 8.91
CA GLU A 401 -12.60 -26.13 9.61
C GLU A 401 -13.10 -27.45 10.17
N LEU A 402 -12.34 -28.49 9.95
CA LEU A 402 -12.57 -29.84 10.46
C LEU A 402 -11.31 -30.26 11.19
N SER A 403 -11.43 -30.64 12.44
CA SER A 403 -10.31 -31.11 13.26
C SER A 403 -10.70 -32.42 13.96
N ASP A 404 -9.76 -33.34 14.04
CA ASP A 404 -9.79 -34.48 14.94
C ASP A 404 -8.51 -34.53 15.76
N PHE A 405 -8.65 -34.90 17.02
CA PHE A 405 -7.52 -34.92 17.95
C PHE A 405 -7.56 -36.13 18.87
N LEU A 406 -6.39 -36.55 19.32
CA LEU A 406 -6.19 -37.62 20.30
C LEU A 406 -5.07 -37.24 21.25
N THR A 407 -5.34 -37.20 22.54
CA THR A 407 -4.34 -37.02 23.59
C THR A 407 -4.13 -38.33 24.34
N THR A 408 -2.89 -38.75 24.40
CA THR A 408 -2.48 -39.99 25.09
C THR A 408 -1.44 -39.71 26.16
N THR A 409 -1.22 -40.67 27.05
CA THR A 409 -0.03 -40.72 27.91
C THR A 409 1.23 -40.90 27.05
N GLU A 410 2.42 -40.64 27.60
CA GLU A 410 3.69 -40.80 26.88
C GLU A 410 3.91 -42.22 26.36
N THR A 411 3.43 -43.22 27.08
CA THR A 411 3.48 -44.64 26.68
C THR A 411 2.51 -44.99 25.57
N ARG A 412 1.57 -44.09 25.23
CA ARG A 412 0.48 -44.28 24.25
C ARG A 412 -0.44 -45.47 24.58
N GLU A 413 -0.41 -45.97 25.81
CA GLU A 413 -1.25 -47.08 26.24
C GLU A 413 -2.66 -46.64 26.63
N ASP A 414 -2.78 -45.40 27.21
CA ASP A 414 -4.04 -44.84 27.64
C ASP A 414 -4.36 -43.55 26.89
N SER A 415 -5.58 -43.42 26.35
CA SER A 415 -6.11 -42.17 25.85
C SER A 415 -6.64 -41.33 27.01
N ILE A 416 -6.23 -40.07 27.05
CA ILE A 416 -6.70 -39.08 28.04
C ILE A 416 -7.99 -38.46 27.57
N ASN A 417 -8.00 -37.99 26.33
CA ASN A 417 -9.19 -37.51 25.64
C ASN A 417 -9.01 -37.65 24.12
N TYR A 418 -10.11 -37.65 23.43
CA TYR A 418 -10.14 -37.60 21.96
C TYR A 418 -11.42 -36.89 21.52
N GLY A 419 -11.43 -36.42 20.26
CA GLY A 419 -12.62 -35.75 19.78
C GLY A 419 -12.51 -35.30 18.35
N ASP A 420 -13.59 -34.65 17.94
CA ASP A 420 -13.70 -34.02 16.64
C ASP A 420 -14.37 -32.66 16.74
N SER A 421 -14.03 -31.75 15.81
CA SER A 421 -14.73 -30.49 15.70
C SER A 421 -15.02 -30.12 14.24
N LYS A 422 -16.12 -29.43 14.04
CA LYS A 422 -16.54 -28.86 12.79
C LYS A 422 -17.02 -27.44 13.00
N TYR A 423 -16.26 -26.51 12.49
CA TYR A 423 -16.58 -25.10 12.50
C TYR A 423 -16.89 -24.62 11.08
N ASN A 424 -18.04 -23.97 10.89
CA ASN A 424 -18.41 -23.30 9.65
C ASN A 424 -18.84 -21.88 9.96
N SER A 425 -18.36 -20.92 9.19
CA SER A 425 -18.85 -19.55 9.27
C SER A 425 -18.88 -18.88 7.91
N GLU A 426 -19.82 -17.97 7.76
CA GLU A 426 -19.92 -17.05 6.63
C GLU A 426 -20.15 -15.65 7.19
N GLY A 427 -19.36 -14.71 6.70
CA GLY A 427 -19.44 -13.33 7.18
C GLY A 427 -19.24 -12.35 6.07
N ASP A 428 -19.85 -11.20 6.21
CA ASP A 428 -19.67 -10.05 5.37
C ASP A 428 -19.46 -8.78 6.19
N GLY A 429 -18.94 -7.76 5.55
CA GLY A 429 -18.78 -6.48 6.19
C GLY A 429 -18.53 -5.36 5.20
N LYS A 430 -18.81 -4.17 5.67
CA LYS A 430 -18.60 -2.92 4.92
C LYS A 430 -18.02 -1.85 5.83
N ASN A 431 -17.07 -1.10 5.29
CA ASN A 431 -16.51 0.07 5.94
C ASN A 431 -16.61 1.25 4.97
N LEU A 432 -17.06 2.37 5.47
CA LEU A 432 -17.06 3.62 4.73
C LEU A 432 -16.49 4.70 5.64
N SER A 433 -15.48 5.42 5.17
CA SER A 433 -14.91 6.57 5.88
C SER A 433 -14.65 7.72 4.92
N ALA A 434 -14.65 8.93 5.46
CA ALA A 434 -14.28 10.11 4.71
C ALA A 434 -13.54 11.10 5.60
N ARG A 435 -12.54 11.76 5.02
CA ARG A 435 -11.80 12.86 5.64
C ARG A 435 -11.87 14.09 4.75
N LEU A 436 -12.23 15.21 5.34
CA LEU A 436 -12.21 16.53 4.71
C LEU A 436 -11.27 17.43 5.49
N ASP A 437 -10.24 17.93 4.83
CA ASP A 437 -9.31 18.93 5.35
C ASP A 437 -9.50 20.22 4.58
N VAL A 438 -9.70 21.32 5.28
CA VAL A 438 -9.82 22.65 4.70
C VAL A 438 -8.91 23.59 5.45
N SER A 439 -8.04 24.31 4.74
CA SER A 439 -7.23 25.36 5.33
C SER A 439 -7.33 26.65 4.52
N ARG A 440 -7.30 27.77 5.23
CA ARG A 440 -7.32 29.11 4.64
C ARG A 440 -6.39 30.07 5.36
N THR A 441 -5.55 30.75 4.59
CA THR A 441 -4.74 31.87 5.08
C THR A 441 -5.62 33.12 5.21
N LEU A 442 -5.59 33.77 6.37
CA LEU A 442 -6.47 34.91 6.71
C LEU A 442 -5.68 36.22 6.76
N GLY A 443 -5.69 36.97 5.68
CA GLY A 443 -5.11 38.31 5.59
C GLY A 443 -3.58 38.34 5.75
N LYS A 444 -3.05 38.09 6.96
CA LYS A 444 -1.61 38.10 7.24
C LYS A 444 -0.97 36.76 6.86
N LYS A 445 0.19 36.80 6.19
CA LYS A 445 0.96 35.57 5.87
C LYS A 445 1.29 34.79 7.16
N GLY A 446 0.98 33.49 7.18
CA GLY A 446 1.18 32.61 8.33
C GLY A 446 0.00 32.60 9.32
N ARG A 447 -1.04 33.45 9.15
CA ARG A 447 -2.28 33.34 9.90
C ARG A 447 -3.18 32.33 9.19
N ILE A 448 -3.41 31.20 9.81
CA ILE A 448 -4.09 30.06 9.15
C ILE A 448 -5.23 29.57 10.02
N LEU A 449 -6.39 29.38 9.40
CA LEU A 449 -7.52 28.65 9.97
C LEU A 449 -7.62 27.32 9.25
N SER A 450 -7.64 26.22 10.02
CA SER A 450 -7.75 24.86 9.48
C SER A 450 -8.87 24.10 10.16
N VAL A 451 -9.64 23.38 9.37
CA VAL A 451 -10.71 22.49 9.83
C VAL A 451 -10.47 21.11 9.23
N GLN A 452 -10.51 20.09 10.07
CA GLN A 452 -10.56 18.70 9.62
C GLN A 452 -11.82 18.04 10.17
N VAL A 453 -12.55 17.37 9.30
CA VAL A 453 -13.66 16.50 9.69
C VAL A 453 -13.39 15.11 9.16
N ARG A 454 -13.42 14.11 10.03
CA ARG A 454 -13.33 12.72 9.67
C ARG A 454 -14.53 11.98 10.25
N GLY A 455 -15.15 11.12 9.44
CA GLY A 455 -16.21 10.23 9.87
C GLY A 455 -16.04 8.85 9.26
N GLY A 456 -16.50 7.84 9.98
CA GLY A 456 -16.49 6.47 9.48
C GLY A 456 -17.62 5.65 10.09
N ILE A 457 -18.11 4.73 9.31
CA ILE A 457 -19.06 3.69 9.72
C ILE A 457 -18.51 2.33 9.30
N SER A 458 -18.62 1.36 10.17
CA SER A 458 -18.26 -0.03 9.90
C SER A 458 -19.37 -0.92 10.43
N ASP A 459 -19.74 -1.89 9.62
CA ASP A 459 -20.76 -2.88 9.92
C ASP A 459 -20.23 -4.24 9.44
N SER A 460 -20.35 -5.27 10.27
CA SER A 460 -19.97 -6.64 9.90
C SER A 460 -20.80 -7.66 10.63
N GLU A 461 -21.17 -8.71 9.93
CA GLU A 461 -21.85 -9.88 10.49
C GLU A 461 -21.08 -11.15 10.11
N ASN A 462 -20.98 -12.07 11.06
CA ASN A 462 -20.41 -13.40 10.85
C ASN A 462 -21.30 -14.43 11.56
N ALA A 463 -21.95 -15.28 10.78
CA ALA A 463 -22.83 -16.33 11.28
C ALA A 463 -22.28 -17.72 10.99
N GLY A 464 -22.53 -18.67 11.87
CA GLY A 464 -22.00 -20.01 11.66
C GLY A 464 -22.50 -21.04 12.66
N THR A 465 -21.87 -22.20 12.59
CA THR A 465 -22.10 -23.33 13.50
C THR A 465 -20.78 -23.84 14.05
N ASN A 466 -20.79 -24.19 15.31
CA ASN A 466 -19.69 -24.85 16.00
C ASN A 466 -20.21 -26.18 16.58
N LEU A 467 -19.70 -27.27 16.02
CA LEU A 467 -19.89 -28.62 16.53
C LEU A 467 -18.55 -29.09 17.09
N SER A 468 -18.53 -29.54 18.34
CA SER A 468 -17.31 -30.09 18.93
C SER A 468 -17.68 -31.19 19.94
N ASN A 469 -17.04 -32.33 19.80
CA ASN A 469 -17.21 -33.47 20.68
C ASN A 469 -15.87 -33.78 21.32
N THR A 470 -15.78 -33.73 22.64
CA THR A 470 -14.60 -34.15 23.41
C THR A 470 -14.97 -35.22 24.39
N PHE A 471 -14.36 -36.40 24.26
CA PHE A 471 -14.58 -37.59 25.06
C PHE A 471 -13.43 -37.79 26.03
N TYR A 472 -13.69 -38.00 27.31
CA TYR A 472 -12.70 -38.03 28.38
C TYR A 472 -12.60 -39.42 29.04
N ASN A 473 -12.66 -40.46 28.36
CA ASN A 473 -12.38 -41.84 28.82
C ASN A 473 -12.76 -42.13 30.32
N GLY A 474 -13.87 -41.54 30.80
CA GLY A 474 -14.38 -41.71 32.14
C GLY A 474 -13.69 -40.89 33.24
N THR A 475 -12.75 -40.00 32.93
CA THR A 475 -12.06 -39.13 33.90
C THR A 475 -12.90 -37.92 34.31
N LYS A 476 -13.76 -37.44 33.43
CA LYS A 476 -14.77 -36.39 33.62
C LYS A 476 -15.90 -36.55 32.59
N PRO A 477 -17.04 -35.84 32.73
CA PRO A 477 -18.10 -35.84 31.72
C PRO A 477 -17.60 -35.39 30.36
N ASP A 478 -18.14 -35.97 29.29
CA ASP A 478 -17.86 -35.58 27.92
C ASP A 478 -18.36 -34.16 27.67
N ASP A 479 -17.62 -33.42 26.84
CA ASP A 479 -17.95 -32.04 26.49
C ASP A 479 -18.47 -32.04 25.05
N LEU A 480 -19.76 -31.76 24.89
CA LEU A 480 -20.46 -31.78 23.62
C LEU A 480 -21.00 -30.39 23.33
N ILE A 481 -20.44 -29.73 22.37
CA ILE A 481 -20.82 -28.38 21.90
C ILE A 481 -21.54 -28.53 20.57
N ASP A 482 -22.78 -28.06 20.49
CA ASP A 482 -23.57 -27.97 19.27
C ASP A 482 -24.28 -26.62 19.25
N GLN A 483 -23.65 -25.64 18.62
CA GLN A 483 -24.05 -24.24 18.70
C GLN A 483 -24.19 -23.63 17.31
N ARG A 484 -25.13 -22.71 17.17
CA ARG A 484 -25.20 -21.73 16.10
C ARG A 484 -24.92 -20.35 16.68
N PHE A 485 -24.07 -19.56 16.02
CA PHE A 485 -23.77 -18.21 16.46
C PHE A 485 -24.00 -17.18 15.35
N ILE A 486 -24.29 -15.95 15.75
CA ILE A 486 -24.29 -14.75 14.93
C ILE A 486 -23.49 -13.71 15.70
N ASN A 487 -22.44 -13.19 15.10
CA ASN A 487 -21.63 -12.11 15.65
C ASN A 487 -21.80 -10.88 14.77
N SER A 488 -22.41 -9.83 15.28
CA SER A 488 -22.57 -8.54 14.61
C SER A 488 -21.70 -7.49 15.28
N ASN A 489 -20.98 -6.69 14.50
CA ASN A 489 -20.18 -5.60 15.02
C ASN A 489 -20.45 -4.34 14.20
N ASP A 490 -20.94 -3.33 14.89
CA ASP A 490 -21.22 -2.00 14.36
C ASP A 490 -20.32 -0.97 15.00
N SER A 491 -19.76 -0.07 14.23
CA SER A 491 -19.03 1.07 14.75
C SER A 491 -19.26 2.35 13.97
N LYS A 492 -19.28 3.47 14.68
CA LYS A 492 -19.37 4.82 14.13
C LYS A 492 -18.33 5.69 14.82
N ASN A 493 -17.49 6.32 14.04
CA ASN A 493 -16.46 7.21 14.57
C ASN A 493 -16.55 8.59 13.91
N TRP A 494 -16.37 9.62 14.71
CA TRP A 494 -16.35 11.01 14.29
C TRP A 494 -15.18 11.75 14.92
N ARG A 495 -14.50 12.56 14.15
CA ARG A 495 -13.45 13.47 14.63
C ARG A 495 -13.64 14.82 13.93
N GLY A 496 -13.80 15.86 14.73
CA GLY A 496 -13.74 17.24 14.28
C GLY A 496 -12.50 17.91 14.90
N TYR A 497 -11.71 18.59 14.10
CA TYR A 497 -10.53 19.34 14.54
C TYR A 497 -10.58 20.76 13.95
N LEU A 498 -10.41 21.74 14.79
CA LEU A 498 -10.35 23.16 14.44
C LEU A 498 -9.04 23.73 14.97
N SER A 499 -8.26 24.37 14.12
CA SER A 499 -6.98 24.98 14.49
C SER A 499 -6.88 26.38 13.95
N TYR A 500 -6.43 27.30 14.81
CA TYR A 500 -6.09 28.65 14.45
C TYR A 500 -4.64 28.94 14.79
N VAL A 501 -3.89 29.41 13.79
CA VAL A 501 -2.48 29.79 13.91
C VAL A 501 -2.34 31.29 13.75
N GLU A 502 -1.74 31.94 14.74
CA GLU A 502 -1.37 33.37 14.73
C GLU A 502 0.14 33.54 14.67
N PRO A 503 0.69 34.17 13.60
CA PRO A 503 2.11 34.48 13.52
C PRO A 503 2.46 35.66 14.44
N LEU A 504 3.47 35.46 15.29
CA LEU A 504 4.06 36.47 16.20
C LEU A 504 5.38 36.98 15.62
N GLY A 505 5.31 37.79 14.56
CA GLY A 505 6.47 38.21 13.76
C GLY A 505 6.92 37.15 12.76
N ASP A 506 8.17 37.23 12.30
CA ASP A 506 8.67 36.43 11.18
C ASP A 506 9.02 34.99 11.56
N ASN A 507 9.27 34.73 12.81
CA ASN A 507 9.88 33.48 13.25
C ASN A 507 9.14 32.72 14.35
N ASN A 508 8.06 33.29 14.86
CA ASN A 508 7.30 32.69 15.96
C ASN A 508 5.83 32.59 15.60
N ALA A 509 5.15 31.56 16.09
CA ALA A 509 3.73 31.38 15.94
C ALA A 509 3.11 30.74 17.19
N ILE A 510 1.84 31.03 17.42
CA ILE A 510 1.01 30.36 18.42
C ILE A 510 -0.12 29.64 17.67
N GLN A 511 -0.41 28.43 18.10
CA GLN A 511 -1.56 27.64 17.64
C GLN A 511 -2.48 27.40 18.83
N VAL A 512 -3.77 27.62 18.60
CA VAL A 512 -4.85 27.13 19.46
C VAL A 512 -5.67 26.13 18.65
N ALA A 513 -5.85 24.93 19.20
CA ALA A 513 -6.64 23.93 18.54
C ALA A 513 -7.66 23.29 19.48
N TYR A 514 -8.77 22.85 18.90
CA TYR A 514 -9.81 22.08 19.56
C TYR A 514 -10.14 20.84 18.75
N GLN A 515 -10.17 19.70 19.41
CA GLN A 515 -10.57 18.43 18.83
C GLN A 515 -11.74 17.84 19.61
N TYR A 516 -12.71 17.31 18.88
CA TYR A 516 -13.76 16.45 19.38
C TYR A 516 -13.67 15.10 18.68
N ARG A 517 -13.62 14.02 19.44
CA ARG A 517 -13.65 12.63 18.94
C ARG A 517 -14.76 11.86 19.63
N GLN A 518 -15.54 11.13 18.86
CA GLN A 518 -16.50 10.17 19.37
C GLN A 518 -16.35 8.83 18.65
N ASN A 519 -16.38 7.76 19.41
CA ASN A 519 -16.40 6.40 18.91
C ASN A 519 -17.53 5.64 19.60
N ILE A 520 -18.50 5.19 18.81
CA ILE A 520 -19.62 4.38 19.24
C ILE A 520 -19.43 3.01 18.62
N SER A 521 -19.46 1.96 19.43
CA SER A 521 -19.36 0.58 18.96
C SER A 521 -20.34 -0.32 19.68
N GLU A 522 -20.94 -1.20 18.92
CA GLU A 522 -21.78 -2.29 19.41
C GLU A 522 -21.19 -3.61 18.87
N SER A 523 -21.06 -4.58 19.76
CA SER A 523 -20.67 -5.94 19.41
C SER A 523 -21.66 -6.87 20.03
N ASP A 524 -22.39 -7.63 19.23
CA ASP A 524 -23.43 -8.57 19.66
C ASP A 524 -23.05 -9.97 19.19
N LYS A 525 -22.83 -10.86 20.15
CA LYS A 525 -22.65 -12.28 19.93
C LYS A 525 -23.89 -13.01 20.47
N ASP A 526 -24.74 -13.49 19.58
CA ASP A 526 -25.89 -14.34 19.85
C ASP A 526 -25.48 -15.79 19.52
N THR A 527 -25.39 -16.61 20.58
CA THR A 527 -25.09 -18.03 20.45
C THR A 527 -26.28 -18.83 20.93
N ARG A 528 -26.72 -19.81 20.14
CA ARG A 528 -27.91 -20.63 20.44
C ARG A 528 -27.59 -22.09 20.35
N ILE A 529 -28.16 -22.84 21.30
CA ILE A 529 -28.17 -24.30 21.35
C ILE A 529 -29.53 -24.82 20.88
N LYS A 530 -29.59 -26.11 20.56
CA LYS A 530 -30.81 -26.79 20.15
C LYS A 530 -31.83 -26.92 21.27
N ASP A 531 -33.08 -26.72 20.92
CA ASP A 531 -34.22 -27.09 21.74
C ASP A 531 -34.58 -28.60 21.61
N GLU A 532 -35.61 -29.04 22.29
CA GLU A 532 -36.11 -30.45 22.24
C GLU A 532 -36.57 -30.86 20.82
N SER A 533 -36.90 -29.91 19.96
CA SER A 533 -37.27 -30.11 18.56
C SER A 533 -36.09 -30.14 17.61
N GLY A 534 -34.88 -29.89 18.10
CA GLY A 534 -33.63 -29.85 17.32
C GLY A 534 -33.36 -28.53 16.59
N ASN A 535 -34.09 -27.45 16.93
CA ASN A 535 -33.89 -26.13 16.36
C ASN A 535 -33.01 -25.26 17.29
N TYR A 536 -32.13 -24.44 16.72
CA TYR A 536 -31.29 -23.51 17.49
C TYR A 536 -32.09 -22.29 17.98
N THR A 537 -32.85 -22.47 19.04
CA THR A 537 -33.75 -21.43 19.59
C THR A 537 -33.39 -21.02 21.00
N VAL A 538 -32.69 -21.85 21.76
CA VAL A 538 -32.35 -21.60 23.17
C VAL A 538 -31.07 -20.75 23.21
N LEU A 539 -31.15 -19.58 23.87
CA LEU A 539 -29.99 -18.72 24.05
C LEU A 539 -28.96 -19.41 24.97
N ASP A 540 -27.73 -19.47 24.54
CA ASP A 540 -26.62 -19.89 25.39
C ASP A 540 -26.03 -18.64 26.07
N GLU A 541 -26.45 -18.42 27.32
CA GLU A 541 -26.08 -17.25 28.11
C GLU A 541 -24.57 -17.18 28.41
N GLN A 542 -23.88 -18.31 28.42
CA GLN A 542 -22.44 -18.38 28.68
C GLN A 542 -21.64 -17.80 27.50
N TYR A 543 -22.14 -18.04 26.29
CA TYR A 543 -21.44 -17.67 25.03
C TYR A 543 -22.11 -16.54 24.27
N SER A 544 -23.16 -15.92 24.85
CA SER A 544 -23.87 -14.78 24.27
C SER A 544 -23.60 -13.52 25.07
N LYS A 545 -23.24 -12.43 24.35
CA LYS A 545 -22.95 -11.18 25.00
C LYS A 545 -23.09 -10.02 24.03
N ARG A 546 -23.81 -8.98 24.43
CA ARG A 546 -23.88 -7.72 23.71
C ARG A 546 -23.16 -6.62 24.48
N LEU A 547 -22.28 -5.90 23.80
CA LEU A 547 -21.47 -4.81 24.34
C LEU A 547 -21.79 -3.53 23.58
N GLU A 548 -22.20 -2.50 24.30
CA GLU A 548 -22.40 -1.17 23.77
C GLU A 548 -21.36 -0.23 24.39
N ASN A 549 -20.51 0.39 23.56
CA ASN A 549 -19.50 1.32 24.03
C ASN A 549 -19.67 2.68 23.36
N ASN A 550 -19.57 3.74 24.15
CA ASN A 550 -19.54 5.10 23.68
C ASN A 550 -18.36 5.82 24.33
N PHE A 551 -17.39 6.16 23.51
CA PHE A 551 -16.22 6.92 23.94
C PHE A 551 -16.25 8.30 23.32
N THR A 552 -16.09 9.32 24.18
CA THR A 552 -15.98 10.71 23.76
C THR A 552 -14.68 11.28 24.35
N ASN A 553 -13.91 11.93 23.50
CA ASN A 553 -12.70 12.64 23.88
C ASN A 553 -12.74 14.06 23.30
N GLN A 554 -12.45 15.03 24.14
CA GLN A 554 -12.23 16.41 23.73
C GLN A 554 -10.77 16.76 24.00
N GLU A 555 -10.20 17.61 23.19
CA GLU A 555 -8.83 18.06 23.39
C GLU A 555 -8.74 19.55 23.07
N ILE A 556 -8.17 20.29 23.98
CA ILE A 556 -7.84 21.71 23.81
C ILE A 556 -6.33 21.81 23.86
N GLU A 557 -5.74 22.33 22.78
CA GLU A 557 -4.29 22.44 22.61
C GLU A 557 -3.85 23.90 22.53
N LEU A 558 -2.73 24.19 23.14
CA LEU A 558 -2.00 25.44 23.00
C LEU A 558 -0.54 25.12 22.67
N ASN A 559 -0.09 25.54 21.50
CA ASN A 559 1.26 25.27 21.01
C ASN A 559 1.95 26.60 20.66
N PHE A 560 3.23 26.69 21.01
CA PHE A 560 4.12 27.77 20.60
C PHE A 560 5.27 27.19 19.78
N GLN A 561 5.54 27.79 18.63
CA GLN A 561 6.62 27.41 17.73
C GLN A 561 7.54 28.56 17.45
N SER A 562 8.84 28.27 17.41
CA SER A 562 9.89 29.22 17.01
C SER A 562 10.79 28.56 15.96
N VAL A 563 10.92 29.19 14.79
CA VAL A 563 11.73 28.68 13.68
C VAL A 563 12.89 29.63 13.42
N ARG A 564 14.12 29.09 13.42
CA ARG A 564 15.37 29.81 13.14
C ARG A 564 16.16 29.09 12.05
N GLN A 565 17.21 29.68 11.56
CA GLN A 565 18.03 29.06 10.49
C GLN A 565 18.65 27.73 10.91
N GLN A 566 19.15 27.64 12.12
CA GLN A 566 19.87 26.48 12.65
C GLN A 566 19.01 25.59 13.55
N TYR A 567 17.96 26.11 14.15
CA TYR A 567 17.10 25.37 15.06
C TYR A 567 15.65 25.81 14.97
N ASP A 568 14.78 24.89 15.28
CA ASP A 568 13.37 25.14 15.54
C ASP A 568 12.92 24.35 16.76
N TYR A 569 11.95 24.89 17.46
CA TYR A 569 11.32 24.19 18.56
C TYR A 569 9.83 24.49 18.63
N THR A 570 9.09 23.51 19.12
CA THR A 570 7.67 23.61 19.44
C THR A 570 7.48 23.13 20.86
N ILE A 571 6.77 23.90 21.68
CA ILE A 571 6.37 23.53 23.03
C ILE A 571 4.86 23.67 23.10
N GLY A 572 4.19 22.64 23.59
CA GLY A 572 2.74 22.61 23.67
C GLY A 572 2.23 21.91 24.90
N PHE A 573 0.96 22.13 25.13
CA PHE A 573 0.23 21.50 26.22
C PHE A 573 -1.22 21.27 25.78
N SER A 574 -1.76 20.10 26.07
CA SER A 574 -3.16 19.80 25.85
C SER A 574 -3.87 19.32 27.11
N VAL A 575 -5.15 19.65 27.18
CA VAL A 575 -6.09 19.16 28.18
C VAL A 575 -7.12 18.28 27.48
N GLN A 576 -7.29 17.06 27.96
CA GLN A 576 -8.05 16.01 27.29
C GLN A 576 -9.14 15.43 28.20
N PRO A 577 -10.31 16.09 28.34
CA PRO A 577 -11.47 15.51 28.98
C PRO A 577 -12.01 14.33 28.14
N SER A 578 -12.16 13.18 28.77
CA SER A 578 -12.63 11.95 28.13
C SER A 578 -13.72 11.31 28.96
N SER A 579 -14.71 10.73 28.28
CA SER A 579 -15.79 9.95 28.86
C SER A 579 -15.87 8.62 28.15
N SER A 580 -15.86 7.53 28.91
CA SER A 580 -16.04 6.17 28.41
C SER A 580 -17.24 5.55 29.10
N GLN A 581 -18.23 5.14 28.33
CA GLN A 581 -19.38 4.38 28.79
C GLN A 581 -19.38 3.01 28.13
N SER A 582 -19.53 1.97 28.94
CA SER A 582 -19.66 0.58 28.49
C SER A 582 -20.84 -0.07 29.15
N LYS A 583 -21.72 -0.67 28.35
CA LYS A 583 -22.86 -1.47 28.82
C LYS A 583 -22.72 -2.88 28.29
N THR A 584 -23.02 -3.85 29.17
CA THR A 584 -22.97 -5.26 28.81
C THR A 584 -24.33 -5.89 29.06
N PHE A 585 -24.77 -6.70 28.09
CA PHE A 585 -26.05 -7.43 28.18
C PHE A 585 -25.82 -8.92 27.91
N VAL A 586 -26.65 -9.76 28.51
CA VAL A 586 -26.82 -11.16 28.14
C VAL A 586 -28.31 -11.35 27.83
N GLY A 587 -28.62 -11.66 26.57
CA GLY A 587 -29.96 -11.53 26.03
C GLY A 587 -30.49 -10.10 26.20
N GLU A 588 -31.66 -9.94 26.81
CA GLU A 588 -32.25 -8.64 27.12
C GLU A 588 -31.79 -8.06 28.47
N ASN A 589 -31.10 -8.84 29.30
CA ASN A 589 -30.70 -8.44 30.63
C ASN A 589 -29.41 -7.62 30.62
N LYS A 590 -29.49 -6.38 31.11
CA LYS A 590 -28.30 -5.55 31.33
C LYS A 590 -27.58 -6.01 32.59
N ILE A 591 -26.35 -6.54 32.42
CA ILE A 591 -25.53 -7.06 33.53
C ILE A 591 -24.49 -6.06 34.02
N SER A 592 -24.13 -5.06 33.21
CA SER A 592 -23.18 -4.02 33.59
C SER A 592 -23.51 -2.70 32.89
N ASP A 593 -23.30 -1.59 33.60
CA ASP A 593 -23.35 -0.22 33.05
C ASP A 593 -22.25 0.59 33.76
N PHE A 594 -21.22 0.87 33.06
CA PHE A 594 -20.03 1.52 33.62
C PHE A 594 -19.74 2.80 32.88
N THR A 595 -19.53 3.89 33.60
CA THR A 595 -19.13 5.17 33.04
C THR A 595 -17.91 5.69 33.79
N ARG A 596 -16.89 6.05 33.03
CA ARG A 596 -15.65 6.64 33.55
C ARG A 596 -15.36 7.96 32.86
N ASN A 597 -15.17 8.99 33.65
CA ASN A 597 -14.73 10.30 33.20
C ASN A 597 -13.30 10.55 33.69
N VAL A 598 -12.44 10.99 32.80
CA VAL A 598 -11.03 11.26 33.09
C VAL A 598 -10.63 12.55 32.39
N VAL A 599 -9.80 13.34 33.03
CA VAL A 599 -9.13 14.49 32.40
C VAL A 599 -7.64 14.20 32.39
N ASN A 600 -7.09 14.07 31.18
CA ASN A 600 -5.67 13.88 30.98
C ASN A 600 -4.99 15.20 30.57
N TYR A 601 -3.72 15.27 30.86
CA TYR A 601 -2.86 16.39 30.54
C TYR A 601 -1.68 15.87 29.74
N ALA A 602 -1.48 16.40 28.53
CA ALA A 602 -0.43 15.93 27.64
C ALA A 602 0.49 17.08 27.23
N PRO A 603 1.68 17.20 27.83
CA PRO A 603 2.70 18.10 27.35
C PRO A 603 3.33 17.58 26.06
N MET A 604 3.71 18.51 25.17
CA MET A 604 4.41 18.24 23.94
C MET A 604 5.66 19.12 23.86
N ALA A 605 6.77 18.56 23.43
CA ALA A 605 7.98 19.28 23.14
C ALA A 605 8.71 18.67 21.95
N GLN A 606 9.10 19.51 21.01
CA GLN A 606 9.93 19.14 19.88
C GLN A 606 11.07 20.15 19.75
N PHE A 607 12.26 19.65 19.48
CA PHE A 607 13.44 20.47 19.24
C PHE A 607 14.25 19.85 18.10
N ASN A 608 14.54 20.67 17.08
CA ASN A 608 15.39 20.27 15.96
C ASN A 608 16.58 21.24 15.91
N TYR A 609 17.79 20.71 15.83
CA TYR A 609 19.01 21.49 15.63
C TYR A 609 19.77 20.98 14.42
N ARG A 610 20.16 21.86 13.52
CA ARG A 610 20.86 21.58 12.25
C ARG A 610 22.24 22.22 12.27
N TRP A 611 23.30 21.42 12.53
CA TRP A 611 24.69 21.89 12.43
C TRP A 611 25.11 22.12 10.99
N THR A 612 24.77 21.13 10.13
CA THR A 612 25.05 21.17 8.70
C THR A 612 23.85 20.58 7.94
N ARG A 613 23.92 20.56 6.61
CA ARG A 613 22.90 19.86 5.79
C ARG A 613 22.88 18.34 6.01
N GLN A 614 23.92 17.77 6.61
CA GLN A 614 24.10 16.33 6.82
C GLN A 614 23.98 15.92 8.28
N HIS A 615 24.04 16.86 9.23
CA HIS A 615 24.01 16.57 10.65
C HIS A 615 22.89 17.37 11.33
N ASN A 616 21.91 16.64 11.85
CA ASN A 616 20.82 17.20 12.63
C ASN A 616 20.60 16.40 13.93
N LEU A 617 20.03 17.05 14.91
CA LEU A 617 19.52 16.44 16.14
C LEU A 617 18.04 16.74 16.22
N ARG A 618 17.23 15.72 16.40
CA ARG A 618 15.79 15.86 16.61
C ARG A 618 15.40 15.17 17.91
N LEU A 619 14.82 15.96 18.81
CA LEU A 619 14.26 15.48 20.08
C LEU A 619 12.75 15.71 20.04
N ARG A 620 11.99 14.69 20.43
CA ARG A 620 10.52 14.74 20.46
C ARG A 620 10.00 14.11 21.74
N TYR A 621 9.02 14.76 22.32
CA TYR A 621 8.21 14.25 23.40
C TYR A 621 6.74 14.56 23.13
N PHE A 622 5.90 13.53 23.06
CA PHE A 622 4.45 13.65 22.88
C PHE A 622 3.75 12.81 23.95
N GLY A 623 2.85 13.44 24.70
CA GLY A 623 1.91 12.76 25.56
C GLY A 623 0.75 12.20 24.73
N ASN A 624 0.40 10.93 24.93
CA ASN A 624 -0.69 10.25 24.21
C ASN A 624 -1.62 9.55 25.20
N THR A 625 -2.91 9.51 24.87
CA THR A 625 -3.93 8.78 25.62
C THR A 625 -4.62 7.79 24.69
N GLU A 626 -4.57 6.51 25.05
CA GLU A 626 -5.24 5.45 24.32
C GLU A 626 -6.40 4.87 25.11
N GLN A 627 -7.47 4.53 24.41
CA GLN A 627 -8.62 3.84 24.98
C GLN A 627 -8.36 2.33 24.98
N PRO A 628 -8.69 1.60 26.07
CA PRO A 628 -8.72 0.14 26.05
C PRO A 628 -9.65 -0.38 24.95
N SER A 629 -9.28 -1.49 24.32
CA SER A 629 -10.14 -2.16 23.33
C SER A 629 -11.42 -2.72 23.96
N VAL A 630 -12.46 -2.93 23.17
CA VAL A 630 -13.72 -3.54 23.60
C VAL A 630 -13.48 -4.88 24.26
N THR A 631 -12.59 -5.70 23.70
CA THR A 631 -12.21 -7.02 24.24
C THR A 631 -11.48 -6.93 25.58
N GLN A 632 -10.68 -5.89 25.80
CA GLN A 632 -10.02 -5.65 27.10
C GLN A 632 -10.99 -5.18 28.18
N LEU A 633 -12.07 -4.48 27.79
CA LEU A 633 -13.08 -3.99 28.74
C LEU A 633 -14.07 -5.09 29.14
N SER A 634 -14.33 -6.04 28.27
CA SER A 634 -15.23 -7.15 28.53
C SER A 634 -14.93 -8.33 27.60
N PRO A 635 -13.95 -9.18 27.94
CA PRO A 635 -13.59 -10.33 27.12
C PRO A 635 -14.77 -11.28 26.96
N VAL A 636 -15.01 -11.75 25.75
CA VAL A 636 -16.00 -12.78 25.41
C VAL A 636 -15.29 -14.11 25.31
N VAL A 637 -15.84 -15.15 25.92
CA VAL A 637 -15.29 -16.50 25.85
C VAL A 637 -15.30 -17.01 24.41
N ASP A 638 -14.13 -17.41 23.90
CA ASP A 638 -13.99 -18.05 22.61
C ASP A 638 -13.77 -19.55 22.77
N VAL A 639 -14.67 -20.33 22.19
CA VAL A 639 -14.67 -21.79 22.20
C VAL A 639 -14.46 -22.42 20.85
N SER A 640 -13.93 -21.66 19.88
CA SER A 640 -13.63 -22.19 18.55
C SER A 640 -12.61 -23.34 18.58
N ASN A 641 -11.76 -23.36 19.60
CA ASN A 641 -10.91 -24.50 19.93
C ASN A 641 -11.30 -25.07 21.30
N PRO A 642 -11.90 -26.29 21.37
CA PRO A 642 -12.39 -26.86 22.60
C PRO A 642 -11.30 -27.18 23.62
N LEU A 643 -10.06 -27.34 23.20
CA LEU A 643 -8.91 -27.60 24.08
C LEU A 643 -8.22 -26.31 24.56
N ASN A 644 -8.54 -25.16 23.97
CA ASN A 644 -7.94 -23.87 24.30
C ASN A 644 -9.02 -22.78 24.34
N ILE A 645 -9.77 -22.73 25.40
CA ILE A 645 -10.80 -21.72 25.65
C ILE A 645 -10.09 -20.42 26.06
N THR A 646 -10.33 -19.34 25.33
CA THR A 646 -9.76 -18.01 25.61
C THR A 646 -10.83 -17.06 26.16
N TYR A 647 -10.42 -16.22 27.11
CA TYR A 647 -11.29 -15.29 27.82
C TYR A 647 -10.96 -13.85 27.46
#